data_fbd6d77143145432c37e5bf56852f3ff
#
_entry.id   fbd6d77143145432c37e5bf56852f3ff
#
_cell.length_a   1.000
_cell.length_b   1.000
_cell.length_c   1.000
_cell.angle_alpha   90.00
_cell.angle_beta   90.00
_cell.angle_gamma   90.00
#
_symmetry.space_group_name_H-M   'P 1'
#
loop_
_entity.id
_entity.type
_entity.pdbx_description
1 polymer ?
#
loop_
_entity_poly.entity_id
_entity_poly.type
_entity_poly.pdbx_seq_one_letter_code
_entity_poly.pdbx_strand_id
1 'polypeptide(L)'
;MTQPRKATWPATLLKRNGREVPFDPGKIERAIAAAGQATGEFDPQQAQALAERVVERLPERACLDIERVQDLVERVLMEAGHYPTARAYVVYRERHGRLRRERKTLVDVAASMNEYLSREDWRVRANANQGYSLGGLILNVSGKVTANYWLDEVYDADIAAAHRDADLHIHDLDMLAGYCAGWSLRTLLNEGLNGVPGRVEAGPPKHLGSALGQMVNFLGTLQNEWAGAQAFSSFDTYLAPYVRKDRLDYASVRQALQEFIYNLNVPSRWGTQTPFTNLTFDWVCPEDLRDQVPRIGGEEMPFAYGELQAEMDLINRAYIEVMQAGDAHGRVFTFPIPTYNITHDFPWDSDNATRLFEMTARYGLPYFQNFLNSDMQPNQVRSMCCRLQLDVRELLKRGNGLFGSAEQTGSLGVVTINCARLGYRHRGDAAGLYRQLDHLLELAFASLELKRKVIQQHMDAGLYPYTRRYLGTLRNHFSTIGVNGLHEMVRNFSNDREGLHSEAGREMALALLDHVRARLVGFQEDSGHLYNLEATPAEGTTYRFAREDRKRYPRILQAGTPEAPYYTNSSQLPVGFTDDPFEALELQDALQCKYTGGTVLHLYMAERISSAEACKTLVRTALGRFRLPYLTVTPTFSICPRHGYLAGEHEFCPKCDEELLQRSTPKSCCGGCGG
;
A
#
# COMPACT_ATOMS: atom_id res chain seq x y z
N MET A 1 54.32 -45.86 -11.29
CA MET A 1 54.49 -44.54 -10.62
C MET A 1 53.56 -43.53 -11.24
N THR A 2 52.34 -43.37 -10.66
CA THR A 2 51.38 -42.43 -11.07
C THR A 2 51.67 -41.12 -10.31
N GLN A 3 51.95 -40.05 -11.05
CA GLN A 3 52.10 -38.70 -10.48
C GLN A 3 50.84 -38.28 -9.73
N PRO A 4 50.94 -37.64 -8.55
CA PRO A 4 49.77 -37.12 -7.84
C PRO A 4 49.17 -36.00 -8.68
N ARG A 5 47.86 -36.09 -8.98
CA ARG A 5 47.05 -34.99 -9.57
C ARG A 5 47.19 -33.77 -8.63
N LYS A 6 47.71 -32.67 -9.14
CA LYS A 6 47.63 -31.37 -8.48
C LYS A 6 46.12 -31.05 -8.31
N ALA A 7 45.66 -31.01 -7.07
CA ALA A 7 44.31 -30.54 -6.76
C ALA A 7 44.19 -29.07 -7.21
N THR A 8 43.36 -28.83 -8.20
CA THR A 8 42.99 -27.48 -8.64
C THR A 8 41.98 -26.92 -7.65
N TRP A 9 42.48 -26.20 -6.65
CA TRP A 9 41.62 -25.54 -5.67
C TRP A 9 40.90 -24.33 -6.31
N PRO A 10 39.72 -23.91 -5.78
CA PRO A 10 39.09 -22.67 -6.22
C PRO A 10 40.04 -21.50 -5.95
N ALA A 11 40.18 -20.58 -6.89
CA ALA A 11 41.06 -19.42 -6.74
C ALA A 11 40.53 -18.44 -5.68
N THR A 12 39.20 -18.28 -5.61
CA THR A 12 38.54 -17.31 -4.73
C THR A 12 37.29 -17.89 -4.07
N LEU A 13 36.93 -17.27 -2.94
CA LEU A 13 35.66 -17.48 -2.24
C LEU A 13 34.80 -16.21 -2.28
N LEU A 14 33.55 -16.36 -2.63
CA LEU A 14 32.53 -15.32 -2.47
C LEU A 14 32.03 -15.33 -1.02
N LYS A 15 32.34 -14.26 -0.28
CA LYS A 15 31.82 -14.07 1.07
C LYS A 15 30.33 -13.66 1.01
N ARG A 16 29.59 -13.86 2.11
CA ARG A 16 28.19 -13.45 2.30
C ARG A 16 27.91 -11.97 2.00
N ASN A 17 28.91 -11.09 2.07
CA ASN A 17 28.81 -9.67 1.73
C ASN A 17 29.12 -9.35 0.25
N GLY A 18 29.18 -10.38 -0.61
CA GLY A 18 29.47 -10.23 -2.03
C GLY A 18 30.96 -9.99 -2.37
N ARG A 19 31.84 -9.92 -1.37
CA ARG A 19 33.28 -9.69 -1.60
C ARG A 19 34.00 -10.99 -1.92
N GLU A 20 34.73 -11.02 -3.05
CA GLU A 20 35.63 -12.08 -3.36
C GLU A 20 36.93 -11.97 -2.54
N VAL A 21 37.40 -13.11 -2.00
CA VAL A 21 38.66 -13.23 -1.26
C VAL A 21 39.40 -14.46 -1.71
N PRO A 22 40.76 -14.49 -1.65
CA PRO A 22 41.53 -15.68 -1.94
C PRO A 22 41.11 -16.88 -1.08
N PHE A 23 41.06 -18.05 -1.68
CA PHE A 23 40.73 -19.27 -0.96
C PHE A 23 41.91 -19.64 -0.04
N ASP A 24 41.62 -19.89 1.25
CA ASP A 24 42.59 -20.30 2.27
C ASP A 24 42.11 -21.58 2.97
N PRO A 25 42.61 -22.75 2.61
CA PRO A 25 42.22 -24.04 3.20
C PRO A 25 42.53 -24.12 4.71
N GLY A 26 43.53 -23.40 5.19
CA GLY A 26 43.87 -23.36 6.61
C GLY A 26 42.78 -22.73 7.49
N LYS A 27 41.83 -21.98 6.89
CA LYS A 27 40.64 -21.49 7.62
C LYS A 27 39.66 -22.61 7.90
N ILE A 28 39.53 -23.59 7.00
CA ILE A 28 38.66 -24.76 7.19
C ILE A 28 39.23 -25.61 8.31
N GLU A 29 40.56 -25.90 8.27
CA GLU A 29 41.26 -26.64 9.32
C GLU A 29 41.08 -26.00 10.70
N ARG A 30 41.33 -24.69 10.83
CA ARG A 30 41.16 -23.95 12.10
C ARG A 30 39.74 -24.00 12.61
N ALA A 31 38.73 -23.92 11.73
CA ALA A 31 37.34 -23.98 12.11
C ALA A 31 36.94 -25.38 12.61
N ILE A 32 37.38 -26.43 11.95
CA ILE A 32 37.16 -27.83 12.36
C ILE A 32 37.89 -28.12 13.67
N ALA A 33 39.16 -27.71 13.80
CA ALA A 33 39.95 -27.91 15.02
C ALA A 33 39.31 -27.23 16.23
N ALA A 34 38.84 -25.97 16.08
CA ALA A 34 38.18 -25.26 17.14
C ALA A 34 36.84 -25.95 17.59
N ALA A 35 36.10 -26.51 16.64
CA ALA A 35 34.88 -27.26 16.95
C ALA A 35 35.17 -28.60 17.64
N GLY A 36 36.19 -29.33 17.16
CA GLY A 36 36.64 -30.59 17.76
C GLY A 36 37.19 -30.42 19.17
N GLN A 37 37.95 -29.35 19.38
CA GLN A 37 38.47 -29.00 20.70
C GLN A 37 37.36 -28.66 21.70
N ALA A 38 36.31 -27.93 21.22
CA ALA A 38 35.17 -27.57 22.07
C ALA A 38 34.34 -28.77 22.51
N THR A 39 34.36 -29.87 21.74
CA THR A 39 33.63 -31.12 22.05
C THR A 39 34.54 -32.22 22.64
N GLY A 40 35.85 -32.08 22.52
CA GLY A 40 36.81 -33.06 22.97
C GLY A 40 36.83 -34.35 22.14
N GLU A 41 36.25 -34.36 20.92
CA GLU A 41 36.10 -35.58 20.12
C GLU A 41 37.37 -35.99 19.36
N PHE A 42 38.24 -35.05 18.99
CA PHE A 42 39.40 -35.31 18.19
C PHE A 42 40.51 -34.26 18.36
N ASP A 43 41.72 -34.67 18.02
CA ASP A 43 42.96 -33.91 18.10
C ASP A 43 43.19 -33.04 16.83
N PRO A 44 44.21 -32.16 16.82
CA PRO A 44 44.55 -31.36 15.65
C PRO A 44 44.92 -32.16 14.38
N GLN A 45 45.46 -33.37 14.52
CA GLN A 45 45.81 -34.20 13.36
C GLN A 45 44.57 -34.74 12.67
N GLN A 46 43.58 -35.14 13.43
CA GLN A 46 42.27 -35.54 12.90
C GLN A 46 41.54 -34.36 12.27
N ALA A 47 41.64 -33.16 12.85
CA ALA A 47 41.07 -31.96 12.27
C ALA A 47 41.68 -31.63 10.89
N GLN A 48 42.98 -31.79 10.74
CA GLN A 48 43.66 -31.62 9.47
C GLN A 48 43.17 -32.65 8.43
N ALA A 49 43.08 -33.92 8.78
CA ALA A 49 42.61 -34.98 7.88
C ALA A 49 41.17 -34.74 7.42
N LEU A 50 40.30 -34.24 8.31
CA LEU A 50 38.92 -33.86 7.98
C LEU A 50 38.89 -32.65 7.06
N ALA A 51 39.75 -31.66 7.28
CA ALA A 51 39.84 -30.48 6.41
C ALA A 51 40.32 -30.83 4.99
N GLU A 52 41.29 -31.74 4.88
CA GLU A 52 41.78 -32.28 3.60
C GLU A 52 40.64 -32.97 2.84
N ARG A 53 39.79 -33.78 3.51
CA ARG A 53 38.61 -34.41 2.91
C ARG A 53 37.57 -33.40 2.46
N VAL A 54 37.42 -32.28 3.15
CA VAL A 54 36.53 -31.18 2.71
C VAL A 54 37.09 -30.57 1.43
N VAL A 55 38.38 -30.26 1.40
CA VAL A 55 39.05 -29.63 0.26
C VAL A 55 39.01 -30.53 -0.98
N GLU A 56 39.24 -31.84 -0.83
CA GLU A 56 39.17 -32.82 -1.93
C GLU A 56 37.77 -32.91 -2.58
N ARG A 57 36.71 -32.56 -1.84
CA ARG A 57 35.32 -32.65 -2.30
C ARG A 57 34.77 -31.30 -2.82
N LEU A 58 35.60 -30.25 -2.78
CA LEU A 58 35.20 -28.97 -3.34
C LEU A 58 35.07 -29.09 -4.87
N PRO A 59 33.98 -28.52 -5.47
CA PRO A 59 33.84 -28.56 -6.92
C PRO A 59 34.92 -27.71 -7.60
N GLU A 60 35.41 -28.17 -8.77
CA GLU A 60 36.32 -27.42 -9.63
C GLU A 60 35.66 -26.19 -10.22
N ARG A 61 35.65 -25.07 -9.50
CA ARG A 61 35.14 -23.78 -9.92
C ARG A 61 36.13 -22.68 -9.59
N ALA A 62 36.20 -21.66 -10.43
CA ALA A 62 37.08 -20.50 -10.21
C ALA A 62 36.73 -19.72 -8.94
N CYS A 63 35.43 -19.61 -8.61
CA CYS A 63 34.93 -18.98 -7.39
C CYS A 63 33.85 -19.85 -6.75
N LEU A 64 33.91 -20.02 -5.43
CA LEU A 64 32.92 -20.76 -4.63
C LEU A 64 32.25 -19.87 -3.59
N ASP A 65 30.95 -20.11 -3.35
CA ASP A 65 30.25 -19.52 -2.22
C ASP A 65 30.71 -20.13 -0.90
N ILE A 66 30.94 -19.29 0.12
CA ILE A 66 31.39 -19.72 1.46
C ILE A 66 30.35 -20.64 2.13
N GLU A 67 29.04 -20.48 1.85
CA GLU A 67 28.01 -21.34 2.41
C GLU A 67 28.18 -22.78 1.96
N ARG A 68 28.47 -23.01 0.68
CA ARG A 68 28.73 -24.37 0.14
C ARG A 68 29.92 -25.03 0.80
N VAL A 69 30.94 -24.25 1.13
CA VAL A 69 32.11 -24.79 1.86
C VAL A 69 31.72 -25.21 3.27
N GLN A 70 30.92 -24.41 3.95
CA GLN A 70 30.45 -24.71 5.31
C GLN A 70 29.50 -25.91 5.35
N ASP A 71 28.57 -26.01 4.38
CA ASP A 71 27.69 -27.17 4.23
C ASP A 71 28.48 -28.46 3.99
N LEU A 72 29.58 -28.37 3.25
CA LEU A 72 30.48 -29.52 3.02
C LEU A 72 31.23 -29.90 4.29
N VAL A 73 31.67 -28.93 5.11
CA VAL A 73 32.29 -29.19 6.43
C VAL A 73 31.32 -29.96 7.33
N GLU A 74 30.07 -29.50 7.44
CA GLU A 74 29.04 -30.18 8.24
C GLU A 74 28.81 -31.62 7.78
N ARG A 75 28.72 -31.83 6.46
CA ARG A 75 28.55 -33.16 5.86
C ARG A 75 29.75 -34.08 6.14
N VAL A 76 30.95 -33.60 5.98
CA VAL A 76 32.15 -34.40 6.24
C VAL A 76 32.27 -34.79 7.71
N LEU A 77 31.93 -33.89 8.63
CA LEU A 77 31.88 -34.19 10.07
C LEU A 77 30.84 -35.28 10.41
N MET A 78 29.65 -35.17 9.82
CA MET A 78 28.56 -36.16 10.00
C MET A 78 28.96 -37.54 9.44
N GLU A 79 29.48 -37.58 8.22
CA GLU A 79 29.96 -38.82 7.56
C GLU A 79 31.12 -39.50 8.27
N ALA A 80 31.94 -38.69 8.95
CA ALA A 80 33.05 -39.20 9.78
C ALA A 80 32.57 -39.71 11.16
N GLY A 81 31.29 -39.57 11.51
CA GLY A 81 30.72 -40.01 12.79
C GLY A 81 30.91 -39.02 13.94
N HIS A 82 31.41 -37.81 13.68
CA HIS A 82 31.63 -36.77 14.69
C HIS A 82 30.37 -35.92 14.91
N TYR A 83 29.30 -36.58 15.35
CA TYR A 83 27.97 -35.92 15.50
C TYR A 83 27.96 -34.78 16.54
N PRO A 84 28.59 -34.90 17.75
CA PRO A 84 28.70 -33.81 18.69
C PRO A 84 29.43 -32.60 18.12
N THR A 85 30.54 -32.81 17.39
CA THR A 85 31.28 -31.73 16.75
C THR A 85 30.49 -31.10 15.58
N ALA A 86 29.85 -31.93 14.76
CA ALA A 86 28.96 -31.42 13.69
C ALA A 86 27.86 -30.52 14.26
N ARG A 87 27.19 -30.96 15.33
CA ARG A 87 26.20 -30.18 16.04
C ARG A 87 26.77 -28.88 16.61
N ALA A 88 27.93 -28.93 17.25
CA ALA A 88 28.59 -27.74 17.79
C ALA A 88 28.98 -26.75 16.69
N TYR A 89 29.41 -27.25 15.54
CA TYR A 89 29.75 -26.43 14.37
C TYR A 89 28.51 -25.73 13.78
N VAL A 90 27.38 -26.42 13.63
CA VAL A 90 26.11 -25.85 13.17
C VAL A 90 25.62 -24.75 14.13
N VAL A 91 25.63 -25.03 15.44
CA VAL A 91 25.22 -24.05 16.47
C VAL A 91 26.17 -22.84 16.48
N TYR A 92 27.47 -23.06 16.35
CA TYR A 92 28.43 -21.96 16.26
C TYR A 92 28.23 -21.11 15.01
N ARG A 93 28.00 -21.73 13.83
CA ARG A 93 27.69 -21.07 12.57
C ARG A 93 26.45 -20.19 12.71
N GLU A 94 25.39 -20.75 13.28
CA GLU A 94 24.13 -20.04 13.51
C GLU A 94 24.29 -18.86 14.48
N ARG A 95 24.96 -19.09 15.61
CA ARG A 95 25.23 -18.02 16.59
C ARG A 95 26.06 -16.87 16.00
N HIS A 96 27.11 -17.19 15.25
CA HIS A 96 27.91 -16.17 14.56
C HIS A 96 27.18 -15.51 13.40
N GLY A 97 26.26 -16.20 12.75
CA GLY A 97 25.32 -15.64 11.79
C GLY A 97 24.42 -14.60 12.45
N ARG A 98 23.86 -14.95 13.60
CA ARG A 98 23.00 -14.08 14.40
C ARG A 98 23.74 -12.84 14.91
N LEU A 99 24.92 -13.00 15.51
CA LEU A 99 25.75 -11.87 15.98
C LEU A 99 26.17 -10.92 14.85
N ARG A 100 26.41 -11.45 13.65
CA ARG A 100 26.69 -10.60 12.47
C ARG A 100 25.46 -9.87 11.98
N ARG A 101 24.28 -10.52 12.00
CA ARG A 101 23.00 -9.87 11.69
C ARG A 101 22.73 -8.73 12.67
N GLU A 102 22.89 -8.98 13.98
CA GLU A 102 22.74 -7.97 15.03
C GLU A 102 23.69 -6.77 14.83
N ARG A 103 24.97 -7.01 14.54
CA ARG A 103 25.94 -5.95 14.22
C ARG A 103 25.57 -5.19 12.94
N LYS A 104 25.11 -5.89 11.91
CA LYS A 104 24.66 -5.27 10.66
C LYS A 104 23.44 -4.41 10.91
N THR A 105 22.47 -4.89 11.70
CA THR A 105 21.28 -4.14 12.07
C THR A 105 21.64 -2.84 12.80
N LEU A 106 22.59 -2.86 13.75
CA LEU A 106 23.04 -1.65 14.45
C LEU A 106 23.72 -0.64 13.50
N VAL A 107 24.55 -1.13 12.58
CA VAL A 107 25.19 -0.26 11.56
C VAL A 107 24.14 0.32 10.62
N ASP A 108 23.15 -0.49 10.21
CA ASP A 108 22.08 -0.06 9.32
C ASP A 108 21.15 0.97 10.00
N VAL A 109 20.96 0.90 11.33
CA VAL A 109 20.21 1.90 12.09
C VAL A 109 20.91 3.26 12.07
N ALA A 110 22.23 3.30 12.34
CA ALA A 110 23.01 4.54 12.29
C ALA A 110 23.02 5.14 10.87
N ALA A 111 23.23 4.31 9.85
CA ALA A 111 23.16 4.73 8.45
C ALA A 111 21.76 5.29 8.11
N SER A 112 20.70 4.64 8.61
CA SER A 112 19.31 5.04 8.41
C SER A 112 18.97 6.38 9.05
N MET A 113 19.50 6.64 10.24
CA MET A 113 19.35 7.95 10.89
C MET A 113 20.03 9.06 10.08
N ASN A 114 21.27 8.82 9.63
CA ASN A 114 22.01 9.78 8.82
C ASN A 114 21.33 10.05 7.47
N GLU A 115 20.85 8.99 6.80
CA GLU A 115 20.12 9.08 5.53
C GLU A 115 18.82 9.90 5.68
N TYR A 116 18.08 9.72 6.78
CA TYR A 116 16.91 10.53 7.08
C TYR A 116 17.29 11.99 7.36
N LEU A 117 18.30 12.22 8.19
CA LEU A 117 18.72 13.56 8.58
C LEU A 117 19.30 14.35 7.40
N SER A 118 20.00 13.69 6.47
CA SER A 118 20.49 14.30 5.22
C SER A 118 19.39 14.52 4.16
N ARG A 119 18.16 14.03 4.41
CA ARG A 119 17.01 14.03 3.48
C ARG A 119 17.27 13.25 2.18
N GLU A 120 18.19 12.33 2.18
CA GLU A 120 18.51 11.47 1.02
C GLU A 120 17.52 10.30 0.88
N ASP A 121 16.84 9.91 1.96
CA ASP A 121 15.79 8.88 1.90
C ASP A 121 14.56 9.43 1.16
N TRP A 122 14.33 8.92 -0.04
CA TRP A 122 13.18 9.31 -0.88
C TRP A 122 11.83 9.07 -0.20
N ARG A 123 11.75 8.09 0.73
CA ARG A 123 10.53 7.78 1.49
C ARG A 123 10.08 8.92 2.38
N VAL A 124 10.99 9.79 2.80
CA VAL A 124 10.66 11.01 3.58
C VAL A 124 9.79 11.98 2.78
N ARG A 125 9.83 11.91 1.45
CA ARG A 125 9.05 12.76 0.53
C ARG A 125 7.87 12.04 -0.12
N ALA A 126 7.81 10.71 -0.03
CA ALA A 126 6.85 9.89 -0.76
C ALA A 126 5.48 9.78 -0.07
N ASN A 127 5.40 9.99 1.25
CA ASN A 127 4.16 9.82 2.00
C ASN A 127 3.52 11.17 2.34
N ALA A 128 2.33 11.42 1.81
CA ALA A 128 1.56 12.66 2.07
C ALA A 128 1.18 12.84 3.55
N ASN A 129 1.14 11.75 4.33
CA ASN A 129 0.77 11.76 5.74
C ASN A 129 1.96 11.85 6.70
N GLN A 130 3.21 11.82 6.21
CA GLN A 130 4.43 11.93 7.01
C GLN A 130 5.28 13.11 6.54
N GLY A 131 5.61 14.03 7.46
CA GLY A 131 6.54 15.14 7.19
C GLY A 131 7.94 14.86 7.76
N TYR A 132 8.95 15.60 7.25
CA TYR A 132 10.28 15.61 7.87
C TYR A 132 10.19 16.20 9.28
N SER A 133 10.30 15.35 10.30
CA SER A 133 10.08 15.69 11.71
C SER A 133 10.79 14.69 12.62
N LEU A 134 10.94 15.02 13.91
CA LEU A 134 11.49 14.09 14.89
C LEU A 134 10.68 12.80 14.98
N GLY A 135 9.36 12.89 14.97
CA GLY A 135 8.53 11.69 15.00
C GLY A 135 8.62 10.87 13.71
N GLY A 136 8.74 11.53 12.55
CA GLY A 136 9.04 10.84 11.29
C GLY A 136 10.38 10.10 11.32
N LEU A 137 11.41 10.66 11.97
CA LEU A 137 12.67 9.95 12.22
C LEU A 137 12.46 8.70 13.07
N ILE A 138 11.70 8.80 14.18
CA ILE A 138 11.41 7.66 15.05
C ILE A 138 10.68 6.56 14.27
N LEU A 139 9.66 6.91 13.52
CA LEU A 139 8.91 5.96 12.69
C LEU A 139 9.78 5.31 11.60
N ASN A 140 10.64 6.08 10.95
CA ASN A 140 11.54 5.54 9.92
C ASN A 140 12.53 4.52 10.52
N VAL A 141 13.13 4.83 11.65
CA VAL A 141 14.08 3.92 12.33
C VAL A 141 13.36 2.68 12.86
N SER A 142 12.24 2.85 13.57
CA SER A 142 11.46 1.72 14.09
C SER A 142 10.93 0.84 12.96
N GLY A 143 10.48 1.45 11.87
CA GLY A 143 10.00 0.73 10.70
C GLY A 143 11.07 -0.15 10.04
N LYS A 144 12.31 0.35 9.91
CA LYS A 144 13.41 -0.47 9.38
C LYS A 144 13.75 -1.65 10.30
N VAL A 145 13.68 -1.47 11.61
CA VAL A 145 13.89 -2.57 12.58
C VAL A 145 12.77 -3.60 12.46
N THR A 146 11.53 -3.15 12.39
CA THR A 146 10.35 -4.03 12.21
C THR A 146 10.41 -4.80 10.90
N ALA A 147 10.81 -4.15 9.80
CA ALA A 147 10.98 -4.81 8.51
C ALA A 147 12.04 -5.93 8.55
N ASN A 148 13.16 -5.70 9.24
CA ASN A 148 14.16 -6.74 9.45
C ASN A 148 13.62 -7.90 10.28
N TYR A 149 12.83 -7.62 11.31
CA TYR A 149 12.18 -8.67 12.11
C TYR A 149 11.25 -9.56 11.24
N TRP A 150 10.41 -8.96 10.40
CA TRP A 150 9.58 -9.70 9.46
C TRP A 150 10.42 -10.59 8.55
N LEU A 151 11.46 -10.05 7.93
CA LEU A 151 12.25 -10.72 6.90
C LEU A 151 13.27 -11.74 7.44
N ASP A 152 13.67 -11.63 8.70
CA ASP A 152 14.70 -12.50 9.28
C ASP A 152 14.16 -13.51 10.29
N GLU A 153 13.03 -13.20 10.96
CA GLU A 153 12.50 -14.02 12.05
C GLU A 153 11.11 -14.63 11.74
N VAL A 154 10.30 -13.96 10.91
CA VAL A 154 8.93 -14.39 10.61
C VAL A 154 8.83 -15.13 9.29
N TYR A 155 9.37 -14.55 8.23
CA TYR A 155 9.26 -15.14 6.89
C TYR A 155 10.37 -16.15 6.62
N ASP A 156 10.02 -17.21 5.86
CA ASP A 156 11.00 -18.17 5.35
C ASP A 156 12.02 -17.48 4.44
N ALA A 157 13.20 -18.08 4.34
CA ALA A 157 14.34 -17.52 3.61
C ALA A 157 14.03 -17.21 2.14
N ASP A 158 13.22 -18.04 1.47
CA ASP A 158 12.84 -17.86 0.07
C ASP A 158 11.90 -16.68 -0.13
N ILE A 159 10.94 -16.47 0.79
CA ILE A 159 10.04 -15.31 0.81
C ILE A 159 10.86 -14.03 1.02
N ALA A 160 11.73 -14.04 2.03
CA ALA A 160 12.59 -12.90 2.34
C ALA A 160 13.56 -12.58 1.18
N ALA A 161 14.11 -13.61 0.51
CA ALA A 161 14.96 -13.44 -0.66
C ALA A 161 14.18 -12.82 -1.84
N ALA A 162 12.99 -13.34 -2.16
CA ALA A 162 12.16 -12.81 -3.24
C ALA A 162 11.79 -11.33 -3.01
N HIS A 163 11.51 -10.94 -1.75
CA HIS A 163 11.30 -9.54 -1.41
C HIS A 163 12.58 -8.72 -1.59
N ARG A 164 13.72 -9.15 -0.99
CA ARG A 164 15.00 -8.42 -1.08
C ARG A 164 15.48 -8.28 -2.50
N ASP A 165 15.29 -9.31 -3.30
CA ASP A 165 15.66 -9.35 -4.72
C ASP A 165 14.72 -8.59 -5.62
N ALA A 166 13.61 -8.08 -5.10
CA ALA A 166 12.59 -7.34 -5.84
C ALA A 166 11.87 -8.17 -6.94
N ASP A 167 11.77 -9.48 -6.77
CA ASP A 167 10.87 -10.32 -7.56
C ASP A 167 9.41 -10.09 -7.14
N LEU A 168 9.19 -9.81 -5.85
CA LEU A 168 7.94 -9.33 -5.28
C LEU A 168 8.20 -8.25 -4.22
N HIS A 169 7.13 -7.57 -3.80
CA HIS A 169 7.17 -6.61 -2.71
C HIS A 169 6.10 -6.93 -1.68
N ILE A 170 6.51 -7.22 -0.45
CA ILE A 170 5.62 -7.32 0.70
C ILE A 170 5.46 -5.91 1.26
N HIS A 171 4.22 -5.40 1.29
CA HIS A 171 3.93 -4.06 1.78
C HIS A 171 3.93 -3.99 3.31
N ASP A 172 4.16 -2.79 3.84
CA ASP A 172 4.01 -2.41 5.26
C ASP A 172 4.80 -3.29 6.21
N LEU A 173 6.01 -3.63 5.84
CA LEU A 173 6.96 -4.31 6.71
C LEU A 173 7.45 -3.43 7.86
N ASP A 174 7.23 -2.13 7.79
CA ASP A 174 7.58 -1.15 8.81
C ASP A 174 6.64 -1.18 10.04
N MET A 175 5.51 -1.89 9.93
CA MET A 175 4.61 -2.12 11.06
C MET A 175 4.32 -3.61 11.26
N LEU A 176 4.19 -4.02 12.53
CA LEU A 176 3.72 -5.35 12.90
C LEU A 176 2.18 -5.30 12.98
N ALA A 177 1.51 -5.03 11.85
CA ALA A 177 0.08 -4.75 11.80
C ALA A 177 -0.56 -5.25 10.50
N GLY A 178 -1.89 -5.26 10.45
CA GLY A 178 -2.66 -5.42 9.23
C GLY A 178 -2.52 -4.20 8.31
N TYR A 179 -2.91 -4.35 7.03
CA TYR A 179 -2.77 -3.28 6.04
C TYR A 179 -3.86 -2.23 6.20
N CYS A 180 -5.08 -2.48 5.71
CA CYS A 180 -6.19 -1.52 5.73
C CYS A 180 -7.42 -2.10 6.42
N ALA A 181 -8.19 -1.25 7.10
CA ALA A 181 -9.43 -1.66 7.74
C ALA A 181 -10.60 -0.72 7.45
N GLY A 182 -11.77 -1.29 7.23
CA GLY A 182 -13.04 -0.59 7.24
C GLY A 182 -13.79 -0.91 8.50
N TRP A 183 -14.36 0.13 9.03
CA TRP A 183 -15.01 0.11 10.32
C TRP A 183 -16.50 0.36 10.18
N SER A 184 -17.31 -0.25 11.02
CA SER A 184 -18.72 0.06 11.08
C SER A 184 -18.91 1.41 11.79
N LEU A 185 -19.25 2.45 11.02
CA LEU A 185 -19.66 3.74 11.57
C LEU A 185 -20.89 3.58 12.44
N ARG A 186 -21.84 2.74 12.02
CA ARG A 186 -23.04 2.41 12.80
C ARG A 186 -22.72 1.86 14.18
N THR A 187 -21.74 0.94 14.29
CA THR A 187 -21.32 0.39 15.59
C THR A 187 -20.74 1.49 16.48
N LEU A 188 -19.85 2.33 15.93
CA LEU A 188 -19.28 3.45 16.70
C LEU A 188 -20.35 4.42 17.20
N LEU A 189 -21.31 4.79 16.36
CA LEU A 189 -22.39 5.70 16.72
C LEU A 189 -23.38 5.11 17.73
N ASN A 190 -23.63 3.81 17.66
CA ASN A 190 -24.56 3.13 18.56
C ASN A 190 -23.97 2.76 19.92
N GLU A 191 -22.66 2.50 19.97
CA GLU A 191 -21.98 2.00 21.16
C GLU A 191 -21.06 3.01 21.80
N GLY A 192 -20.51 3.94 21.01
CA GLY A 192 -19.48 4.88 21.44
C GLY A 192 -18.07 4.31 21.34
N LEU A 193 -17.08 5.09 21.78
CA LEU A 193 -15.68 4.69 21.82
C LEU A 193 -15.35 4.12 23.19
N ASN A 194 -15.52 2.82 23.39
CA ASN A 194 -15.44 2.16 24.67
C ASN A 194 -15.04 0.66 24.58
N GLY A 195 -15.08 -0.01 25.74
CA GLY A 195 -14.91 -1.46 25.84
C GLY A 195 -13.46 -1.93 25.76
N VAL A 196 -12.50 -1.02 25.91
CA VAL A 196 -11.07 -1.35 26.01
C VAL A 196 -10.59 -1.15 27.45
N PRO A 197 -10.24 -2.23 28.17
CA PRO A 197 -9.88 -2.15 29.59
C PRO A 197 -8.76 -1.14 29.87
N GLY A 198 -8.95 -0.29 30.89
CA GLY A 198 -7.97 0.70 31.33
C GLY A 198 -7.81 1.90 30.39
N ARG A 199 -8.70 2.09 29.43
CA ARG A 199 -8.75 3.25 28.53
C ARG A 199 -9.94 4.15 28.88
N VAL A 200 -9.82 5.41 28.45
CA VAL A 200 -10.94 6.38 28.58
C VAL A 200 -12.06 5.93 27.64
N GLU A 201 -13.29 5.98 28.14
CA GLU A 201 -14.48 5.53 27.44
C GLU A 201 -15.43 6.70 27.15
N ALA A 202 -16.08 6.64 26.00
CA ALA A 202 -17.18 7.54 25.63
C ALA A 202 -18.39 6.68 25.24
N GLY A 203 -19.56 7.02 25.77
CA GLY A 203 -20.83 6.39 25.37
C GLY A 203 -21.28 6.86 24.00
N PRO A 204 -22.44 6.35 23.51
CA PRO A 204 -23.02 6.75 22.23
C PRO A 204 -23.16 8.27 22.11
N PRO A 205 -22.67 8.88 21.01
CA PRO A 205 -22.75 10.32 20.83
C PRO A 205 -24.20 10.78 20.70
N LYS A 206 -24.51 11.96 21.25
CA LYS A 206 -25.87 12.54 21.23
C LYS A 206 -26.01 13.70 20.26
N HIS A 207 -24.91 14.28 19.80
CA HIS A 207 -24.84 15.47 18.95
C HIS A 207 -23.85 15.27 17.82
N LEU A 208 -24.03 15.96 16.68
CA LEU A 208 -23.15 15.85 15.50
C LEU A 208 -21.68 16.10 15.85
N GLY A 209 -21.35 17.15 16.59
CA GLY A 209 -19.98 17.45 16.97
C GLY A 209 -19.34 16.36 17.84
N SER A 210 -20.14 15.73 18.73
CA SER A 210 -19.64 14.60 19.54
C SER A 210 -19.40 13.35 18.70
N ALA A 211 -20.27 13.07 17.71
CA ALA A 211 -20.11 11.97 16.77
C ALA A 211 -18.83 12.13 15.94
N LEU A 212 -18.64 13.29 15.34
CA LEU A 212 -17.44 13.63 14.56
C LEU A 212 -16.16 13.59 15.43
N GLY A 213 -16.21 14.09 16.67
CA GLY A 213 -15.11 14.04 17.62
C GLY A 213 -14.71 12.60 18.00
N GLN A 214 -15.70 11.71 18.20
CA GLN A 214 -15.45 10.28 18.42
C GLN A 214 -14.83 9.61 17.18
N MET A 215 -15.30 9.95 15.97
CA MET A 215 -14.73 9.44 14.72
C MET A 215 -13.26 9.84 14.56
N VAL A 216 -12.90 11.11 14.84
CA VAL A 216 -11.49 11.57 14.80
C VAL A 216 -10.63 10.75 15.78
N ASN A 217 -11.08 10.61 17.02
CA ASN A 217 -10.35 9.85 18.04
C ASN A 217 -10.24 8.36 17.68
N PHE A 218 -11.29 7.77 17.14
CA PHE A 218 -11.30 6.40 16.67
C PHE A 218 -10.28 6.17 15.55
N LEU A 219 -10.37 6.93 14.47
CA LEU A 219 -9.48 6.82 13.31
C LEU A 219 -8.01 7.02 13.69
N GLY A 220 -7.73 8.02 14.52
CA GLY A 220 -6.37 8.27 15.00
C GLY A 220 -5.84 7.19 15.95
N THR A 221 -6.69 6.57 16.75
CA THR A 221 -6.30 5.44 17.61
C THR A 221 -6.01 4.20 16.78
N LEU A 222 -6.89 3.87 15.84
CA LEU A 222 -6.74 2.69 14.99
C LEU A 222 -5.57 2.79 14.01
N GLN A 223 -5.12 3.99 13.66
CA GLN A 223 -3.89 4.19 12.90
C GLN A 223 -2.65 3.61 13.59
N ASN A 224 -2.66 3.51 14.92
CA ASN A 224 -1.57 2.88 15.67
C ASN A 224 -1.64 1.34 15.66
N GLU A 225 -2.76 0.76 15.22
CA GLU A 225 -2.96 -0.70 15.15
C GLU A 225 -3.02 -1.22 13.70
N TRP A 226 -3.04 -0.33 12.68
CA TRP A 226 -3.10 -0.64 11.26
C TRP A 226 -2.12 0.21 10.45
N ALA A 227 -1.45 -0.40 9.50
CA ALA A 227 -0.40 0.27 8.72
C ALA A 227 -0.94 1.23 7.66
N GLY A 228 -2.05 0.87 7.04
CA GLY A 228 -2.65 1.62 5.94
C GLY A 228 -3.89 2.40 6.34
N ALA A 229 -4.76 2.62 5.38
CA ALA A 229 -5.90 3.50 5.53
C ALA A 229 -7.02 2.90 6.38
N GLN A 230 -7.77 3.81 7.01
CA GLN A 230 -8.96 3.54 7.79
C GLN A 230 -10.18 4.13 7.06
N ALA A 231 -11.29 3.42 6.99
CA ALA A 231 -12.47 3.87 6.26
C ALA A 231 -13.76 3.75 7.05
N PHE A 232 -14.65 4.72 6.79
CA PHE A 232 -16.06 4.63 7.12
C PHE A 232 -16.91 4.75 5.87
N SER A 233 -17.93 3.89 5.75
CA SER A 233 -18.92 3.97 4.67
C SER A 233 -20.19 4.67 5.14
N SER A 234 -21.00 5.12 4.16
CA SER A 234 -22.31 5.76 4.41
C SER A 234 -22.25 6.96 5.36
N PHE A 235 -21.20 7.78 5.20
CA PHE A 235 -20.93 8.89 6.10
C PHE A 235 -22.08 9.89 6.19
N ASP A 236 -22.62 10.32 5.07
CA ASP A 236 -23.76 11.24 4.98
C ASP A 236 -25.05 10.62 5.51
N THR A 237 -25.32 9.35 5.18
CA THR A 237 -26.50 8.61 5.66
C THR A 237 -26.50 8.47 7.18
N TYR A 238 -25.41 8.02 7.78
CA TYR A 238 -25.33 7.77 9.23
C TYR A 238 -25.25 9.05 10.07
N LEU A 239 -24.81 10.18 9.52
CA LEU A 239 -24.74 11.45 10.24
C LEU A 239 -25.99 12.33 10.07
N ALA A 240 -26.80 12.12 9.03
CA ALA A 240 -28.04 12.86 8.79
C ALA A 240 -29.03 12.86 9.98
N PRO A 241 -29.18 11.74 10.76
CA PRO A 241 -30.03 11.72 11.94
C PRO A 241 -29.69 12.78 12.99
N TYR A 242 -28.41 13.09 13.19
CA TYR A 242 -27.95 14.11 14.15
C TYR A 242 -28.37 15.52 13.71
N VAL A 243 -28.27 15.79 12.40
CA VAL A 243 -28.70 17.08 11.81
C VAL A 243 -30.19 17.29 12.06
N ARG A 244 -31.03 16.28 11.77
CA ARG A 244 -32.50 16.31 11.99
C ARG A 244 -32.83 16.47 13.46
N LYS A 245 -32.24 15.64 14.33
CA LYS A 245 -32.55 15.65 15.76
C LYS A 245 -32.24 16.99 16.41
N ASP A 246 -31.08 17.56 16.12
CA ASP A 246 -30.62 18.81 16.71
C ASP A 246 -31.10 20.05 15.93
N ARG A 247 -31.83 19.85 14.81
CA ARG A 247 -32.34 20.90 13.90
C ARG A 247 -31.25 21.87 13.47
N LEU A 248 -30.09 21.29 13.09
CA LEU A 248 -28.92 22.07 12.73
C LEU A 248 -29.15 22.80 11.40
N ASP A 249 -28.79 24.07 11.37
CA ASP A 249 -28.74 24.83 10.14
C ASP A 249 -27.44 24.55 9.36
N TYR A 250 -27.38 25.04 8.14
CA TYR A 250 -26.20 24.83 7.26
C TYR A 250 -24.91 25.36 7.90
N ALA A 251 -24.93 26.52 8.56
CA ALA A 251 -23.72 27.10 9.15
C ALA A 251 -23.15 26.20 10.27
N SER A 252 -24.01 25.64 11.10
CA SER A 252 -23.63 24.70 12.17
C SER A 252 -23.06 23.39 11.63
N VAL A 253 -23.70 22.82 10.59
CA VAL A 253 -23.20 21.60 9.92
C VAL A 253 -21.83 21.86 9.27
N ARG A 254 -21.70 22.99 8.56
CA ARG A 254 -20.45 23.38 7.90
C ARG A 254 -19.31 23.55 8.91
N GLN A 255 -19.58 24.21 10.04
CA GLN A 255 -18.57 24.40 11.10
C GLN A 255 -18.13 23.06 11.70
N ALA A 256 -19.07 22.18 12.01
CA ALA A 256 -18.76 20.86 12.55
C ALA A 256 -17.89 20.01 11.59
N LEU A 257 -18.20 20.04 10.30
CA LEU A 257 -17.39 19.34 9.28
C LEU A 257 -16.02 19.99 9.05
N GLN A 258 -15.92 21.32 9.14
CA GLN A 258 -14.64 22.01 9.07
C GLN A 258 -13.70 21.58 10.22
N GLU A 259 -14.22 21.52 11.44
CA GLU A 259 -13.47 21.03 12.60
C GLU A 259 -13.04 19.58 12.43
N PHE A 260 -13.94 18.73 11.95
CA PHE A 260 -13.65 17.33 11.68
C PHE A 260 -12.52 17.15 10.64
N ILE A 261 -12.64 17.79 9.49
CA ILE A 261 -11.65 17.72 8.41
C ILE A 261 -10.31 18.28 8.88
N TYR A 262 -10.32 19.44 9.55
CA TYR A 262 -9.10 20.04 10.11
C TYR A 262 -8.40 19.08 11.08
N ASN A 263 -9.12 18.48 12.01
CA ASN A 263 -8.58 17.55 12.99
C ASN A 263 -7.98 16.29 12.36
N LEU A 264 -8.49 15.82 11.23
CA LEU A 264 -7.92 14.69 10.48
C LEU A 264 -6.64 15.06 9.74
N ASN A 265 -6.35 16.35 9.53
CA ASN A 265 -5.14 16.82 8.84
C ASN A 265 -4.05 17.36 9.77
N VAL A 266 -4.32 17.38 11.09
CA VAL A 266 -3.33 17.81 12.10
C VAL A 266 -2.62 16.62 12.69
N PRO A 267 -1.28 16.50 12.50
CA PRO A 267 -0.53 15.32 12.96
C PRO A 267 -0.24 15.29 14.47
N SER A 268 -0.65 16.31 15.22
CA SER A 268 -0.22 16.55 16.61
C SER A 268 -0.66 15.48 17.62
N ARG A 269 -1.76 14.77 17.36
CA ARG A 269 -2.33 13.79 18.31
C ARG A 269 -1.83 12.36 18.07
N TRP A 270 -1.27 12.06 16.92
CA TRP A 270 -1.09 10.70 16.43
C TRP A 270 0.37 10.36 16.12
N GLY A 271 1.30 10.96 16.82
CA GLY A 271 2.71 10.65 16.69
C GLY A 271 3.31 11.08 15.36
N THR A 272 2.87 12.24 14.80
CA THR A 272 3.41 12.88 13.59
C THR A 272 2.88 12.40 12.24
N GLN A 273 1.96 11.44 12.24
CA GLN A 273 1.18 11.08 11.05
C GLN A 273 -0.23 11.66 11.16
N THR A 274 -0.82 12.04 10.02
CA THR A 274 -2.27 12.24 9.90
C THR A 274 -2.93 10.90 9.62
N PRO A 275 -4.14 10.62 10.18
CA PRO A 275 -4.83 9.36 9.87
C PRO A 275 -5.15 9.28 8.38
N PHE A 276 -4.61 8.26 7.72
CA PHE A 276 -4.96 7.98 6.34
C PHE A 276 -6.41 7.50 6.30
N THR A 277 -7.32 8.39 5.90
CA THR A 277 -8.76 8.22 6.05
C THR A 277 -9.47 8.26 4.70
N ASN A 278 -10.40 7.34 4.49
CA ASN A 278 -11.37 7.38 3.39
C ASN A 278 -12.79 7.46 3.96
N LEU A 279 -13.65 8.25 3.32
CA LEU A 279 -15.08 8.31 3.60
C LEU A 279 -15.86 8.02 2.32
N THR A 280 -16.87 7.15 2.44
CA THR A 280 -17.80 6.91 1.35
C THR A 280 -19.12 7.61 1.62
N PHE A 281 -19.62 8.31 0.61
CA PHE A 281 -20.88 9.05 0.61
C PHE A 281 -21.87 8.32 -0.28
N ASP A 282 -23.05 8.06 0.24
CA ASP A 282 -24.11 7.40 -0.50
C ASP A 282 -24.83 8.36 -1.44
N TRP A 283 -24.93 9.64 -1.08
CA TRP A 283 -25.64 10.71 -1.77
C TRP A 283 -27.17 10.56 -1.72
N VAL A 284 -27.66 9.37 -2.03
CA VAL A 284 -29.05 8.96 -1.85
C VAL A 284 -29.09 7.81 -0.85
N CYS A 285 -30.05 7.82 0.06
CA CYS A 285 -30.13 6.79 1.10
C CYS A 285 -30.23 5.39 0.48
N PRO A 286 -29.31 4.47 0.82
CA PRO A 286 -29.32 3.10 0.31
C PRO A 286 -30.63 2.37 0.64
N GLU A 287 -31.09 1.52 -0.28
CA GLU A 287 -32.35 0.79 -0.15
C GLU A 287 -32.42 -0.05 1.13
N ASP A 288 -31.31 -0.71 1.49
CA ASP A 288 -31.20 -1.54 2.69
C ASP A 288 -31.25 -0.74 4.00
N LEU A 289 -31.01 0.56 3.97
CA LEU A 289 -31.09 1.45 5.13
C LEU A 289 -32.39 2.27 5.16
N ARG A 290 -33.09 2.39 4.06
CA ARG A 290 -34.21 3.31 3.86
C ARG A 290 -35.28 3.25 4.96
N ASP A 291 -35.68 2.04 5.33
CA ASP A 291 -36.73 1.79 6.31
C ASP A 291 -36.22 1.56 7.73
N GLN A 292 -34.90 1.60 7.91
CA GLN A 292 -34.30 1.43 9.23
C GLN A 292 -34.38 2.70 10.06
N VAL A 293 -34.67 2.51 11.36
CA VAL A 293 -34.75 3.59 12.34
C VAL A 293 -33.38 3.85 12.95
N PRO A 294 -32.83 5.08 12.87
CA PRO A 294 -31.56 5.40 13.50
C PRO A 294 -31.69 5.46 15.02
N ARG A 295 -30.57 5.16 15.70
CA ARG A 295 -30.43 5.30 17.15
C ARG A 295 -29.43 6.38 17.48
N ILE A 296 -29.77 7.30 18.38
CA ILE A 296 -28.89 8.37 18.84
C ILE A 296 -28.86 8.38 20.37
N GLY A 297 -27.65 8.29 20.94
CA GLY A 297 -27.50 8.26 22.39
C GLY A 297 -28.14 7.05 23.07
N GLY A 298 -28.37 5.95 22.32
CA GLY A 298 -29.04 4.75 22.76
C GLY A 298 -30.56 4.72 22.54
N GLU A 299 -31.18 5.81 22.08
CA GLU A 299 -32.60 5.95 21.86
C GLU A 299 -32.97 5.86 20.37
N GLU A 300 -34.06 5.18 20.03
CA GLU A 300 -34.61 5.15 18.68
C GLU A 300 -35.24 6.48 18.29
N MET A 301 -34.99 6.93 17.06
CA MET A 301 -35.55 8.17 16.58
C MET A 301 -36.94 7.96 15.95
N PRO A 302 -37.82 8.97 15.95
CA PRO A 302 -39.16 8.85 15.39
C PRO A 302 -39.20 9.00 13.86
N PHE A 303 -38.14 8.67 13.16
CA PHE A 303 -37.99 8.75 11.70
C PHE A 303 -37.04 7.69 11.18
N ALA A 304 -37.14 7.32 9.91
CA ALA A 304 -36.26 6.38 9.24
C ALA A 304 -35.14 7.11 8.44
N TYR A 305 -34.09 6.39 8.07
CA TYR A 305 -33.00 6.98 7.28
C TYR A 305 -33.47 7.53 5.93
N GLY A 306 -34.41 6.88 5.27
CA GLY A 306 -34.95 7.30 3.98
C GLY A 306 -35.68 8.66 3.99
N GLU A 307 -36.04 9.16 5.17
CA GLU A 307 -36.69 10.49 5.34
C GLU A 307 -35.68 11.64 5.44
N LEU A 308 -34.37 11.37 5.41
CA LEU A 308 -33.33 12.32 5.79
C LEU A 308 -32.54 12.90 4.59
N GLN A 309 -33.11 12.86 3.38
CA GLN A 309 -32.42 13.34 2.19
C GLN A 309 -31.97 14.81 2.31
N ALA A 310 -32.79 15.66 2.88
CA ALA A 310 -32.47 17.09 3.06
C ALA A 310 -31.25 17.28 3.99
N GLU A 311 -31.13 16.46 5.03
CA GLU A 311 -29.98 16.49 5.95
C GLU A 311 -28.71 15.90 5.31
N MET A 312 -28.83 14.85 4.50
CA MET A 312 -27.73 14.33 3.68
C MET A 312 -27.23 15.40 2.70
N ASP A 313 -28.15 16.15 2.06
CA ASP A 313 -27.79 17.24 1.15
C ASP A 313 -27.02 18.36 1.86
N LEU A 314 -27.39 18.71 3.11
CA LEU A 314 -26.64 19.68 3.91
C LEU A 314 -25.22 19.19 4.22
N ILE A 315 -25.06 17.92 4.59
CA ILE A 315 -23.76 17.30 4.87
C ILE A 315 -22.89 17.30 3.61
N ASN A 316 -23.42 16.83 2.49
CA ASN A 316 -22.70 16.78 1.21
C ASN A 316 -22.27 18.18 0.75
N ARG A 317 -23.17 19.16 0.81
CA ARG A 317 -22.85 20.55 0.48
C ARG A 317 -21.74 21.10 1.37
N ALA A 318 -21.86 20.93 2.67
CA ALA A 318 -20.90 21.44 3.64
C ALA A 318 -19.52 20.80 3.46
N TYR A 319 -19.48 19.47 3.24
CA TYR A 319 -18.24 18.75 2.98
C TYR A 319 -17.53 19.27 1.72
N ILE A 320 -18.25 19.37 0.60
CA ILE A 320 -17.71 19.86 -0.68
C ILE A 320 -17.15 21.28 -0.52
N GLU A 321 -17.91 22.19 0.10
CA GLU A 321 -17.48 23.58 0.27
C GLU A 321 -16.26 23.72 1.20
N VAL A 322 -16.16 22.91 2.27
CA VAL A 322 -14.98 22.91 3.14
C VAL A 322 -13.74 22.37 2.39
N MET A 323 -13.89 21.28 1.64
CA MET A 323 -12.80 20.74 0.84
C MET A 323 -12.34 21.70 -0.26
N GLN A 324 -13.26 22.43 -0.90
CA GLN A 324 -12.93 23.45 -1.91
C GLN A 324 -12.25 24.67 -1.30
N ALA A 325 -12.66 25.10 -0.11
CA ALA A 325 -12.06 26.23 0.59
C ALA A 325 -10.62 25.96 1.03
N GLY A 326 -10.34 24.71 1.40
CA GLY A 326 -9.03 24.32 1.94
C GLY A 326 -8.74 24.93 3.30
N ASP A 327 -7.46 24.95 3.66
CA ASP A 327 -6.98 25.56 4.91
C ASP A 327 -6.99 27.11 4.86
N ALA A 328 -6.49 27.76 5.89
CA ALA A 328 -6.42 29.23 5.99
C ALA A 328 -5.64 29.91 4.83
N HIS A 329 -4.87 29.16 4.07
CA HIS A 329 -4.13 29.62 2.88
C HIS A 329 -4.72 29.08 1.56
N GLY A 330 -5.88 28.42 1.61
CA GLY A 330 -6.52 27.81 0.44
C GLY A 330 -5.82 26.54 -0.06
N ARG A 331 -5.00 25.88 0.77
CA ARG A 331 -4.40 24.59 0.44
C ARG A 331 -5.40 23.48 0.64
N VAL A 332 -5.46 22.58 -0.34
CA VAL A 332 -6.38 21.43 -0.30
C VAL A 332 -6.05 20.52 0.87
N PHE A 333 -7.06 20.03 1.57
CA PHE A 333 -6.90 18.98 2.59
C PHE A 333 -6.58 17.64 1.93
N THR A 334 -5.61 16.92 2.51
CA THR A 334 -5.22 15.60 2.02
C THR A 334 -6.26 14.53 2.42
N PHE A 335 -6.82 14.66 3.61
CA PHE A 335 -7.78 13.72 4.19
C PHE A 335 -9.03 14.43 4.70
N PRO A 336 -10.16 13.70 4.77
CA PRO A 336 -10.39 12.34 4.27
C PRO A 336 -10.50 12.31 2.75
N ILE A 337 -10.07 11.19 2.13
CA ILE A 337 -10.29 10.96 0.69
C ILE A 337 -11.78 10.62 0.49
N PRO A 338 -12.53 11.38 -0.32
CA PRO A 338 -13.95 11.11 -0.56
C PRO A 338 -14.15 10.09 -1.69
N THR A 339 -15.05 9.16 -1.48
CA THR A 339 -15.62 8.29 -2.52
C THR A 339 -17.13 8.53 -2.59
N TYR A 340 -17.64 8.78 -3.79
CA TYR A 340 -19.08 8.95 -4.00
C TYR A 340 -19.67 7.77 -4.77
N ASN A 341 -20.76 7.22 -4.22
CA ASN A 341 -21.54 6.18 -4.86
C ASN A 341 -22.42 6.79 -5.95
N ILE A 342 -22.14 6.46 -7.20
CA ILE A 342 -22.93 6.92 -8.35
C ILE A 342 -23.91 5.83 -8.73
N THR A 343 -25.15 6.01 -8.29
CA THR A 343 -26.28 5.10 -8.49
C THR A 343 -27.23 5.61 -9.58
N HIS A 344 -28.19 4.80 -10.00
CA HIS A 344 -29.16 5.19 -11.04
C HIS A 344 -30.05 6.40 -10.64
N ASP A 345 -30.26 6.60 -9.36
CA ASP A 345 -31.03 7.70 -8.77
C ASP A 345 -30.15 8.89 -8.35
N PHE A 346 -28.88 8.93 -8.74
CA PHE A 346 -27.99 10.06 -8.48
C PHE A 346 -28.54 11.35 -9.13
N PRO A 347 -28.75 12.44 -8.37
CA PRO A 347 -29.40 13.64 -8.85
C PRO A 347 -28.43 14.56 -9.61
N TRP A 348 -28.10 14.20 -10.84
CA TRP A 348 -27.12 14.87 -11.69
C TRP A 348 -27.30 16.39 -11.86
N ASP A 349 -28.55 16.86 -11.78
CA ASP A 349 -28.89 18.27 -12.05
C ASP A 349 -29.13 19.07 -10.76
N SER A 350 -28.76 18.52 -9.58
CA SER A 350 -28.87 19.23 -8.31
C SER A 350 -27.74 20.26 -8.14
N ASP A 351 -27.98 21.28 -7.30
CA ASP A 351 -26.98 22.29 -6.95
C ASP A 351 -25.73 21.63 -6.32
N ASN A 352 -25.91 20.59 -5.50
CA ASN A 352 -24.84 19.87 -4.88
C ASN A 352 -24.00 19.10 -5.92
N ALA A 353 -24.63 18.48 -6.93
CA ALA A 353 -23.93 17.85 -8.02
C ALA A 353 -23.09 18.85 -8.82
N THR A 354 -23.61 20.04 -9.09
CA THR A 354 -22.84 21.12 -9.73
C THR A 354 -21.60 21.47 -8.92
N ARG A 355 -21.71 21.65 -7.60
CA ARG A 355 -20.57 21.92 -6.71
C ARG A 355 -19.56 20.76 -6.66
N LEU A 356 -20.05 19.52 -6.67
CA LEU A 356 -19.21 18.34 -6.73
C LEU A 356 -18.34 18.35 -7.99
N PHE A 357 -18.93 18.62 -9.16
CA PHE A 357 -18.17 18.65 -10.41
C PHE A 357 -17.30 19.90 -10.56
N GLU A 358 -17.62 21.00 -9.91
CA GLU A 358 -16.69 22.14 -9.73
C GLU A 358 -15.46 21.74 -8.93
N MET A 359 -15.65 21.04 -7.81
CA MET A 359 -14.55 20.51 -6.99
C MET A 359 -13.71 19.53 -7.79
N THR A 360 -14.34 18.63 -8.53
CA THR A 360 -13.63 17.63 -9.37
C THR A 360 -12.81 18.30 -10.47
N ALA A 361 -13.39 19.23 -11.20
CA ALA A 361 -12.72 19.95 -12.28
C ALA A 361 -11.50 20.77 -11.78
N ARG A 362 -11.53 21.18 -10.51
CA ARG A 362 -10.46 21.99 -9.90
C ARG A 362 -9.38 21.16 -9.23
N TYR A 363 -9.76 20.14 -8.46
CA TYR A 363 -8.83 19.45 -7.55
C TYR A 363 -8.67 17.95 -7.80
N GLY A 364 -9.44 17.37 -8.71
CA GLY A 364 -9.41 15.93 -8.93
C GLY A 364 -10.00 15.10 -7.78
N LEU A 365 -10.85 15.70 -6.97
CA LEU A 365 -11.63 15.04 -5.94
C LEU A 365 -13.07 14.94 -6.40
N PRO A 366 -13.79 13.89 -6.14
CA PRO A 366 -13.53 12.65 -5.40
C PRO A 366 -13.13 11.47 -6.31
N TYR A 367 -13.17 10.25 -5.72
CA TYR A 367 -13.33 9.00 -6.47
C TYR A 367 -14.81 8.72 -6.72
N PHE A 368 -15.16 8.32 -7.94
CA PHE A 368 -16.52 7.95 -8.32
C PHE A 368 -16.63 6.42 -8.39
N GLN A 369 -17.49 5.84 -7.57
CA GLN A 369 -17.80 4.42 -7.60
C GLN A 369 -18.96 4.17 -8.57
N ASN A 370 -18.76 3.26 -9.52
CA ASN A 370 -19.70 3.03 -10.61
C ASN A 370 -20.73 1.96 -10.25
N PHE A 371 -21.97 2.38 -10.02
CA PHE A 371 -23.13 1.48 -9.89
C PHE A 371 -24.12 1.63 -11.06
N LEU A 372 -23.77 2.39 -12.13
CA LEU A 372 -24.60 2.55 -13.31
C LEU A 372 -24.44 1.38 -14.29
N ASN A 373 -23.21 0.98 -14.57
CA ASN A 373 -22.90 0.00 -15.60
C ASN A 373 -21.86 -1.05 -15.16
N SER A 374 -21.57 -1.15 -13.90
CA SER A 374 -20.67 -2.20 -13.35
C SER A 374 -21.47 -3.41 -12.89
N ASP A 375 -20.76 -4.53 -12.65
CA ASP A 375 -21.35 -5.75 -12.08
C ASP A 375 -21.62 -5.64 -10.56
N MET A 376 -21.39 -4.46 -9.98
CA MET A 376 -21.54 -4.20 -8.55
C MET A 376 -22.96 -3.75 -8.20
N GLN A 377 -23.42 -4.11 -7.00
CA GLN A 377 -24.65 -3.60 -6.41
C GLN A 377 -24.34 -2.78 -5.16
N PRO A 378 -25.01 -1.65 -4.91
CA PRO A 378 -24.73 -0.76 -3.79
C PRO A 378 -24.80 -1.43 -2.42
N ASN A 379 -25.67 -2.44 -2.25
CA ASN A 379 -25.83 -3.22 -1.02
C ASN A 379 -24.81 -4.34 -0.85
N GLN A 380 -24.03 -4.67 -1.88
CA GLN A 380 -23.04 -5.75 -1.88
C GLN A 380 -21.60 -5.28 -1.77
N VAL A 381 -21.37 -3.99 -1.98
CA VAL A 381 -20.04 -3.40 -1.97
C VAL A 381 -20.04 -2.23 -1.00
N ARG A 382 -19.21 -2.32 0.03
CA ARG A 382 -18.86 -1.16 0.83
C ARG A 382 -17.46 -0.73 0.42
N SER A 383 -17.32 0.52 0.00
CA SER A 383 -16.03 1.05 -0.37
C SER A 383 -15.13 1.10 0.85
N MET A 384 -13.94 0.60 0.66
CA MET A 384 -12.91 0.63 1.68
C MET A 384 -11.72 1.43 1.19
N CYS A 385 -10.93 1.82 2.11
CA CYS A 385 -9.79 2.66 1.96
C CYS A 385 -8.98 2.36 0.73
N CYS A 386 -8.29 2.41 0.09
CA CYS A 386 -7.46 2.05 -1.07
C CYS A 386 -8.24 1.51 -2.27
N ARG A 387 -9.54 1.89 -2.40
CA ARG A 387 -10.39 1.46 -3.53
C ARG A 387 -10.66 -0.05 -3.52
N LEU A 388 -10.54 -0.66 -2.34
CA LEU A 388 -10.80 -2.07 -2.14
C LEU A 388 -12.29 -2.33 -2.40
N GLN A 389 -12.59 -3.04 -3.45
CA GLN A 389 -13.90 -3.60 -3.70
C GLN A 389 -13.99 -4.91 -2.92
N LEU A 390 -14.93 -4.96 -2.02
CA LEU A 390 -15.23 -6.21 -1.33
C LEU A 390 -16.46 -6.78 -1.99
N ASP A 391 -16.26 -7.77 -2.82
CA ASP A 391 -17.37 -8.59 -3.31
C ASP A 391 -17.90 -9.43 -2.15
N VAL A 392 -18.92 -8.88 -1.50
CA VAL A 392 -19.56 -9.49 -0.34
C VAL A 392 -20.31 -10.78 -0.70
N ARG A 393 -20.50 -11.07 -2.00
CA ARG A 393 -21.17 -12.32 -2.45
C ARG A 393 -20.52 -13.57 -1.88
N GLU A 394 -19.19 -13.59 -1.77
CA GLU A 394 -18.48 -14.69 -1.12
C GLU A 394 -18.69 -14.74 0.40
N LEU A 395 -18.80 -13.59 1.05
CA LEU A 395 -19.13 -13.51 2.48
C LEU A 395 -20.58 -13.96 2.73
N LEU A 396 -21.52 -13.57 1.86
CA LEU A 396 -22.92 -13.97 1.93
C LEU A 396 -23.09 -15.48 1.75
N LYS A 397 -22.37 -16.10 0.82
CA LYS A 397 -22.38 -17.57 0.62
C LYS A 397 -21.89 -18.35 1.83
N ARG A 398 -21.00 -17.79 2.65
CA ARG A 398 -20.45 -18.41 3.85
C ARG A 398 -21.37 -18.30 5.09
N GLY A 399 -22.61 -17.86 4.92
CA GLY A 399 -23.62 -17.77 5.99
C GLY A 399 -23.37 -16.66 7.02
N ASN A 400 -22.45 -15.72 6.75
CA ASN A 400 -22.18 -14.56 7.59
C ASN A 400 -23.06 -13.34 7.23
N GLY A 401 -24.13 -13.56 6.48
CA GLY A 401 -24.93 -12.53 5.80
C GLY A 401 -26.05 -11.90 6.60
N LEU A 402 -25.98 -11.79 7.92
CA LEU A 402 -26.95 -11.02 8.67
C LEU A 402 -26.27 -9.83 9.37
N PHE A 403 -26.59 -8.63 8.87
CA PHE A 403 -26.38 -7.30 9.48
C PHE A 403 -24.94 -6.90 9.87
N GLY A 404 -24.30 -6.10 9.04
CA GLY A 404 -23.09 -5.33 9.36
C GLY A 404 -21.74 -5.98 9.02
N SER A 405 -21.69 -7.21 8.54
CA SER A 405 -20.42 -7.89 8.21
C SER A 405 -19.67 -7.28 7.01
N ALA A 406 -20.39 -6.62 6.10
CA ALA A 406 -19.80 -5.91 4.98
C ALA A 406 -19.06 -4.62 5.39
N GLU A 407 -19.39 -4.06 6.55
CA GLU A 407 -18.77 -2.85 7.08
C GLU A 407 -17.46 -3.13 7.87
N GLN A 408 -17.24 -4.39 8.29
CA GLN A 408 -16.11 -4.81 9.13
C GLN A 408 -15.16 -5.71 8.35
N THR A 409 -14.57 -5.19 7.30
CA THR A 409 -13.69 -5.93 6.41
C THR A 409 -12.54 -5.06 5.95
N GLY A 410 -11.48 -5.66 5.40
CA GLY A 410 -10.32 -4.93 4.94
C GLY A 410 -9.31 -5.85 4.27
N SER A 411 -8.08 -5.39 4.16
CA SER A 411 -6.95 -6.18 3.72
C SER A 411 -5.97 -6.38 4.87
N LEU A 412 -5.63 -7.62 5.13
CA LEU A 412 -4.66 -7.97 6.16
C LEU A 412 -3.23 -7.68 5.72
N GLY A 413 -2.96 -7.86 4.45
CA GLY A 413 -1.65 -7.62 3.86
C GLY A 413 -1.70 -7.63 2.35
N VAL A 414 -0.72 -6.98 1.74
CA VAL A 414 -0.58 -6.87 0.28
C VAL A 414 0.80 -7.36 -0.14
N VAL A 415 0.84 -8.14 -1.22
CA VAL A 415 2.07 -8.54 -1.90
C VAL A 415 1.95 -8.21 -3.38
N THR A 416 2.88 -7.43 -3.90
CA THR A 416 2.87 -7.01 -5.31
C THR A 416 3.96 -7.75 -6.10
N ILE A 417 3.59 -8.32 -7.25
CA ILE A 417 4.48 -9.05 -8.15
C ILE A 417 5.14 -8.10 -9.15
N ASN A 418 6.45 -8.25 -9.37
CA ASN A 418 7.19 -7.52 -10.39
C ASN A 418 7.02 -8.15 -11.78
N CYS A 419 5.96 -7.77 -12.47
CA CYS A 419 5.63 -8.33 -13.79
C CYS A 419 6.62 -7.87 -14.88
N ALA A 420 7.16 -6.65 -14.80
CA ALA A 420 8.12 -6.15 -15.78
C ALA A 420 9.37 -7.04 -15.86
N ARG A 421 9.89 -7.51 -14.72
CA ARG A 421 11.00 -8.47 -14.65
C ARG A 421 10.62 -9.82 -15.24
N LEU A 422 9.39 -10.30 -15.00
CA LEU A 422 8.91 -11.55 -15.61
C LEU A 422 8.97 -11.49 -17.13
N GLY A 423 8.43 -10.41 -17.74
CA GLY A 423 8.51 -10.20 -19.18
C GLY A 423 9.94 -10.17 -19.72
N TYR A 424 10.85 -9.52 -19.01
CA TYR A 424 12.26 -9.43 -19.42
C TYR A 424 12.98 -10.78 -19.36
N ARG A 425 12.79 -11.55 -18.29
CA ARG A 425 13.48 -12.85 -18.10
C ARG A 425 12.97 -13.95 -19.03
N HIS A 426 11.71 -13.85 -19.44
CA HIS A 426 11.02 -14.87 -20.23
C HIS A 426 10.58 -14.35 -21.61
N ARG A 427 11.45 -13.58 -22.29
CA ARG A 427 11.18 -13.04 -23.63
C ARG A 427 10.77 -14.12 -24.59
N GLY A 428 9.53 -14.05 -25.11
CA GLY A 428 8.99 -15.03 -26.05
C GLY A 428 8.72 -16.43 -25.49
N ASP A 429 8.99 -16.68 -24.19
CA ASP A 429 8.71 -17.94 -23.50
C ASP A 429 7.53 -17.78 -22.53
N ALA A 430 6.31 -17.91 -23.05
CA ALA A 430 5.10 -17.82 -22.25
C ALA A 430 5.03 -18.91 -21.17
N ALA A 431 5.44 -20.14 -21.46
CA ALA A 431 5.42 -21.23 -20.51
C ALA A 431 6.37 -20.96 -19.32
N GLY A 432 7.57 -20.43 -19.59
CA GLY A 432 8.52 -20.02 -18.56
C GLY A 432 7.99 -18.87 -17.71
N LEU A 433 7.33 -17.88 -18.33
CA LEU A 433 6.72 -16.75 -17.65
C LEU A 433 5.66 -17.22 -16.64
N TYR A 434 4.71 -18.07 -17.07
CA TYR A 434 3.66 -18.58 -16.17
C TYR A 434 4.21 -19.48 -15.06
N ARG A 435 5.20 -20.35 -15.33
CA ARG A 435 5.86 -21.13 -14.27
C ARG A 435 6.51 -20.26 -13.20
N GLN A 436 7.19 -19.18 -13.63
CA GLN A 436 7.80 -18.24 -12.66
C GLN A 436 6.74 -17.43 -11.93
N LEU A 437 5.68 -17.01 -12.61
CA LEU A 437 4.54 -16.33 -11.98
C LEU A 437 3.89 -17.21 -10.91
N ASP A 438 3.61 -18.48 -11.22
CA ASP A 438 3.04 -19.42 -10.25
C ASP A 438 3.93 -19.59 -9.02
N HIS A 439 5.24 -19.70 -9.22
CA HIS A 439 6.18 -19.75 -8.09
C HIS A 439 6.11 -18.49 -7.21
N LEU A 440 6.05 -17.29 -7.81
CA LEU A 440 5.94 -16.05 -7.04
C LEU A 440 4.59 -15.92 -6.34
N LEU A 441 3.50 -16.40 -6.94
CA LEU A 441 2.17 -16.44 -6.33
C LEU A 441 2.13 -17.37 -5.12
N GLU A 442 2.81 -18.54 -5.17
CA GLU A 442 2.96 -19.44 -4.02
C GLU A 442 3.73 -18.77 -2.86
N LEU A 443 4.82 -18.07 -3.17
CA LEU A 443 5.57 -17.31 -2.15
C LEU A 443 4.71 -16.18 -1.54
N ALA A 444 3.93 -15.48 -2.37
CA ALA A 444 3.00 -14.45 -1.92
C ALA A 444 1.91 -15.04 -1.02
N PHE A 445 1.31 -16.17 -1.40
CA PHE A 445 0.34 -16.92 -0.60
C PHE A 445 0.91 -17.30 0.76
N ALA A 446 2.08 -17.97 0.78
CA ALA A 446 2.73 -18.39 2.01
C ALA A 446 3.04 -17.19 2.94
N SER A 447 3.52 -16.08 2.38
CA SER A 447 3.80 -14.87 3.16
C SER A 447 2.56 -14.26 3.81
N LEU A 448 1.43 -14.24 3.09
CA LEU A 448 0.16 -13.69 3.58
C LEU A 448 -0.46 -14.59 4.66
N GLU A 449 -0.35 -15.90 4.53
CA GLU A 449 -0.80 -16.84 5.57
C GLU A 449 0.05 -16.73 6.86
N LEU A 450 1.37 -16.59 6.73
CA LEU A 450 2.26 -16.31 7.87
C LEU A 450 1.90 -14.97 8.54
N LYS A 451 1.69 -13.90 7.74
CA LYS A 451 1.27 -12.60 8.28
C LYS A 451 -0.06 -12.71 9.03
N ARG A 452 -1.05 -13.38 8.45
CA ARG A 452 -2.35 -13.62 9.10
C ARG A 452 -2.21 -14.33 10.45
N LYS A 453 -1.42 -15.39 10.50
CA LYS A 453 -1.15 -16.14 11.73
C LYS A 453 -0.51 -15.28 12.81
N VAL A 454 0.51 -14.49 12.45
CA VAL A 454 1.23 -13.63 13.40
C VAL A 454 0.32 -12.51 13.93
N ILE A 455 -0.42 -11.83 13.06
CA ILE A 455 -1.33 -10.76 13.47
C ILE A 455 -2.46 -11.32 14.36
N GLN A 456 -3.02 -12.49 14.04
CA GLN A 456 -4.03 -13.13 14.88
C GLN A 456 -3.47 -13.48 16.26
N GLN A 457 -2.28 -14.06 16.35
CA GLN A 457 -1.62 -14.35 17.63
C GLN A 457 -1.43 -13.11 18.49
N HIS A 458 -1.01 -12.01 17.89
CA HIS A 458 -0.82 -10.74 18.61
C HIS A 458 -2.15 -10.08 19.00
N MET A 459 -3.19 -10.23 18.20
CA MET A 459 -4.54 -9.77 18.55
C MET A 459 -5.07 -10.54 19.74
N ASP A 460 -4.90 -11.85 19.77
CA ASP A 460 -5.32 -12.72 20.89
C ASP A 460 -4.53 -12.40 22.17
N ALA A 461 -3.25 -12.06 22.03
CA ALA A 461 -2.39 -11.60 23.12
C ALA A 461 -2.68 -10.15 23.61
N GLY A 462 -3.57 -9.42 22.89
CA GLY A 462 -4.02 -8.09 23.31
C GLY A 462 -3.14 -6.93 22.81
N LEU A 463 -2.27 -7.15 21.82
CA LEU A 463 -1.45 -6.09 21.23
C LEU A 463 -2.28 -5.05 20.46
N TYR A 464 -3.45 -5.45 19.93
CA TYR A 464 -4.38 -4.60 19.18
C TYR A 464 -5.73 -4.50 19.90
N PRO A 465 -5.82 -3.76 21.03
CA PRO A 465 -7.01 -3.81 21.90
C PRO A 465 -8.26 -3.21 21.24
N TYR A 466 -8.13 -2.15 20.46
CA TYR A 466 -9.26 -1.54 19.75
C TYR A 466 -9.70 -2.38 18.54
N THR A 467 -8.76 -2.92 17.78
CA THR A 467 -9.06 -3.88 16.70
C THR A 467 -9.81 -5.08 17.26
N ARG A 468 -9.34 -5.66 18.37
CA ARG A 468 -10.03 -6.77 19.03
C ARG A 468 -11.45 -6.41 19.46
N ARG A 469 -11.66 -5.19 19.96
CA ARG A 469 -12.97 -4.68 20.40
C ARG A 469 -13.95 -4.50 19.24
N TYR A 470 -13.50 -3.87 18.14
CA TYR A 470 -14.40 -3.44 17.05
C TYR A 470 -14.47 -4.41 15.87
N LEU A 471 -13.47 -5.24 15.64
CA LEU A 471 -13.52 -6.30 14.62
C LEU A 471 -13.79 -7.67 15.23
N GLY A 472 -13.25 -7.96 16.41
CA GLY A 472 -13.36 -9.26 17.07
C GLY A 472 -12.63 -10.41 16.36
N THR A 473 -12.58 -10.39 15.03
CA THR A 473 -11.96 -11.44 14.20
C THR A 473 -11.44 -10.87 12.89
N LEU A 474 -10.36 -11.47 12.36
CA LEU A 474 -9.80 -11.18 11.04
C LEU A 474 -10.40 -12.05 9.92
N ARG A 475 -11.42 -12.84 10.22
CA ARG A 475 -12.00 -13.83 9.30
C ARG A 475 -12.53 -13.20 8.01
N ASN A 476 -13.04 -11.96 8.08
CA ASN A 476 -13.59 -11.21 6.95
C ASN A 476 -12.56 -10.34 6.23
N HIS A 477 -11.28 -10.42 6.63
CA HIS A 477 -10.23 -9.64 5.97
C HIS A 477 -9.58 -10.42 4.84
N PHE A 478 -9.37 -9.75 3.73
CA PHE A 478 -8.74 -10.30 2.54
C PHE A 478 -7.22 -10.36 2.70
N SER A 479 -6.62 -11.35 2.09
CA SER A 479 -5.21 -11.40 1.72
C SER A 479 -5.10 -10.92 0.29
N THR A 480 -4.31 -9.88 0.02
CA THR A 480 -4.32 -9.18 -1.26
C THR A 480 -3.05 -9.45 -2.05
N ILE A 481 -3.20 -9.83 -3.32
CA ILE A 481 -2.10 -9.90 -4.26
C ILE A 481 -2.28 -8.81 -5.30
N GLY A 482 -1.21 -8.05 -5.56
CA GLY A 482 -1.13 -7.02 -6.58
C GLY A 482 -0.17 -7.38 -7.69
N VAL A 483 -0.31 -6.70 -8.81
CA VAL A 483 0.60 -6.78 -9.96
C VAL A 483 1.09 -5.39 -10.33
N ASN A 484 2.32 -5.29 -10.84
CA ASN A 484 2.91 -4.01 -11.20
C ASN A 484 3.72 -4.12 -12.50
N GLY A 485 3.68 -3.08 -13.34
CA GLY A 485 4.47 -3.02 -14.56
C GLY A 485 3.97 -3.94 -15.67
N LEU A 486 2.65 -4.12 -15.81
CA LEU A 486 2.09 -4.95 -16.91
C LEU A 486 2.37 -4.36 -18.29
N HIS A 487 2.39 -3.04 -18.42
CA HIS A 487 2.79 -2.39 -19.67
C HIS A 487 4.23 -2.76 -20.06
N GLU A 488 5.16 -2.60 -19.12
CA GLU A 488 6.58 -2.94 -19.34
C GLU A 488 6.79 -4.46 -19.45
N MET A 489 5.94 -5.28 -18.81
CA MET A 489 5.98 -6.73 -18.99
C MET A 489 5.74 -7.11 -20.45
N VAL A 490 4.67 -6.61 -21.06
CA VAL A 490 4.33 -6.87 -22.45
C VAL A 490 5.44 -6.38 -23.39
N ARG A 491 5.93 -5.16 -23.18
CA ARG A 491 7.04 -4.58 -23.96
C ARG A 491 8.31 -5.43 -23.87
N ASN A 492 8.72 -5.79 -22.65
CA ASN A 492 9.92 -6.60 -22.46
C ASN A 492 9.76 -8.02 -23.03
N PHE A 493 8.60 -8.64 -22.89
CA PHE A 493 8.31 -9.96 -23.43
C PHE A 493 8.34 -9.99 -24.95
N SER A 494 7.78 -8.99 -25.61
CA SER A 494 7.66 -8.89 -27.05
C SER A 494 8.88 -8.26 -27.75
N ASN A 495 9.94 -7.89 -27.03
CA ASN A 495 11.04 -7.05 -27.52
C ASN A 495 10.57 -5.70 -28.07
N ASP A 496 9.74 -5.01 -27.30
CA ASP A 496 9.20 -3.67 -27.57
C ASP A 496 8.29 -3.58 -28.81
N ARG A 497 7.70 -4.71 -29.23
CA ARG A 497 6.77 -4.74 -30.37
C ARG A 497 5.33 -4.48 -29.96
N GLU A 498 4.98 -4.86 -28.73
CA GLU A 498 3.63 -4.78 -28.17
C GLU A 498 3.64 -4.02 -26.84
N GLY A 499 2.53 -3.40 -26.50
CA GLY A 499 2.25 -2.76 -25.23
C GLY A 499 0.77 -2.83 -24.91
N LEU A 500 0.31 -2.26 -23.79
CA LEU A 500 -1.13 -2.28 -23.45
C LEU A 500 -2.01 -1.47 -24.42
N HIS A 501 -1.41 -0.67 -25.29
CA HIS A 501 -2.10 0.03 -26.38
C HIS A 501 -2.44 -0.87 -27.56
N SER A 502 -1.73 -1.97 -27.77
CA SER A 502 -2.01 -2.92 -28.83
C SER A 502 -3.01 -3.99 -28.38
N GLU A 503 -3.75 -4.55 -29.33
CA GLU A 503 -4.72 -5.62 -29.06
C GLU A 503 -4.03 -6.87 -28.48
N ALA A 504 -2.97 -7.35 -29.13
CA ALA A 504 -2.20 -8.51 -28.63
C ALA A 504 -1.59 -8.28 -27.24
N GLY A 505 -1.14 -7.06 -26.95
CA GLY A 505 -0.61 -6.70 -25.64
C GLY A 505 -1.69 -6.69 -24.56
N ARG A 506 -2.89 -6.20 -24.87
CA ARG A 506 -4.03 -6.26 -23.93
C ARG A 506 -4.51 -7.68 -23.70
N GLU A 507 -4.61 -8.51 -24.76
CA GLU A 507 -4.96 -9.92 -24.61
C GLU A 507 -3.98 -10.67 -23.70
N MET A 508 -2.68 -10.43 -23.87
CA MET A 508 -1.67 -11.02 -22.99
C MET A 508 -1.84 -10.58 -21.53
N ALA A 509 -2.11 -9.31 -21.29
CA ALA A 509 -2.33 -8.78 -19.93
C ALA A 509 -3.62 -9.33 -19.33
N LEU A 510 -4.71 -9.40 -20.09
CA LEU A 510 -5.99 -9.99 -19.64
C LEU A 510 -5.83 -11.46 -19.29
N ALA A 511 -5.14 -12.24 -20.13
CA ALA A 511 -4.86 -13.65 -19.87
C ALA A 511 -4.03 -13.84 -18.58
N LEU A 512 -3.04 -12.97 -18.33
CA LEU A 512 -2.27 -13.02 -17.09
C LEU A 512 -3.13 -12.70 -15.88
N LEU A 513 -3.96 -11.66 -15.93
CA LEU A 513 -4.86 -11.30 -14.82
C LEU A 513 -5.89 -12.41 -14.55
N ASP A 514 -6.43 -13.06 -15.57
CA ASP A 514 -7.32 -14.21 -15.42
C ASP A 514 -6.61 -15.41 -14.79
N HIS A 515 -5.36 -15.67 -15.19
CA HIS A 515 -4.55 -16.71 -14.56
C HIS A 515 -4.33 -16.43 -13.07
N VAL A 516 -3.94 -15.21 -12.68
CA VAL A 516 -3.80 -14.83 -11.28
C VAL A 516 -5.10 -15.01 -10.52
N ARG A 517 -6.24 -14.57 -11.08
CA ARG A 517 -7.56 -14.77 -10.46
C ARG A 517 -7.88 -16.24 -10.22
N ALA A 518 -7.61 -17.12 -11.18
CA ALA A 518 -7.81 -18.55 -11.04
C ALA A 518 -6.95 -19.13 -9.90
N ARG A 519 -5.69 -18.70 -9.78
CA ARG A 519 -4.82 -19.09 -8.66
C ARG A 519 -5.36 -18.63 -7.31
N LEU A 520 -5.88 -17.39 -7.23
CA LEU A 520 -6.46 -16.86 -5.99
C LEU A 520 -7.70 -17.65 -5.54
N VAL A 521 -8.52 -18.13 -6.47
CA VAL A 521 -9.64 -19.04 -6.15
C VAL A 521 -9.11 -20.33 -5.51
N GLY A 522 -8.07 -20.95 -6.07
CA GLY A 522 -7.41 -22.11 -5.47
C GLY A 522 -6.89 -21.83 -4.06
N PHE A 523 -6.23 -20.70 -3.84
CA PHE A 523 -5.75 -20.30 -2.51
C PHE A 523 -6.87 -20.10 -1.49
N GLN A 524 -8.04 -19.62 -1.92
CA GLN A 524 -9.23 -19.53 -1.06
C GLN A 524 -9.76 -20.91 -0.68
N GLU A 525 -9.77 -21.84 -1.63
CA GLU A 525 -10.20 -23.23 -1.39
C GLU A 525 -9.25 -23.96 -0.44
N ASP A 526 -7.94 -23.80 -0.62
CA ASP A 526 -6.90 -24.46 0.18
C ASP A 526 -6.84 -23.94 1.62
N SER A 527 -6.92 -22.62 1.82
CA SER A 527 -6.75 -21.97 3.13
C SER A 527 -8.05 -21.74 3.89
N GLY A 528 -9.18 -21.65 3.18
CA GLY A 528 -10.45 -21.17 3.74
C GLY A 528 -10.47 -19.65 4.02
N HIS A 529 -9.42 -18.91 3.66
CA HIS A 529 -9.33 -17.46 3.80
C HIS A 529 -9.74 -16.72 2.51
N LEU A 530 -10.02 -15.44 2.62
CA LEU A 530 -10.40 -14.60 1.48
C LEU A 530 -9.16 -14.06 0.78
N TYR A 531 -9.14 -14.15 -0.54
CA TYR A 531 -8.09 -13.60 -1.40
C TYR A 531 -8.70 -12.70 -2.48
N ASN A 532 -7.99 -11.64 -2.84
CA ASN A 532 -8.37 -10.77 -3.94
C ASN A 532 -7.16 -10.26 -4.74
N LEU A 533 -7.43 -9.79 -5.95
CA LEU A 533 -6.46 -9.16 -6.85
C LEU A 533 -6.70 -7.65 -6.84
N GLU A 534 -5.68 -6.87 -6.52
CA GLU A 534 -5.76 -5.42 -6.45
C GLU A 534 -4.82 -4.73 -7.44
N ALA A 535 -5.28 -3.66 -8.06
CA ALA A 535 -4.42 -2.69 -8.72
C ALA A 535 -3.80 -1.77 -7.67
N THR A 536 -2.87 -2.30 -6.89
CA THR A 536 -2.29 -1.61 -5.74
C THR A 536 -1.64 -0.30 -6.16
N PRO A 537 -2.01 0.85 -5.57
CA PRO A 537 -1.26 2.10 -5.76
C PRO A 537 0.10 1.93 -5.07
N ALA A 538 1.15 1.93 -5.87
CA ALA A 538 2.44 1.43 -5.41
C ALA A 538 3.61 2.27 -5.91
N GLU A 539 3.51 3.62 -5.83
CA GLU A 539 4.54 4.52 -6.37
C GLU A 539 5.94 4.18 -5.83
N GLY A 540 6.06 3.96 -4.53
CA GLY A 540 7.31 3.54 -3.91
C GLY A 540 7.81 2.18 -4.38
N THR A 541 6.89 1.25 -4.63
CA THR A 541 7.21 -0.11 -5.10
C THR A 541 7.64 -0.10 -6.56
N THR A 542 6.97 0.68 -7.42
CA THR A 542 7.32 0.81 -8.84
C THR A 542 8.74 1.35 -9.01
N TYR A 543 9.07 2.39 -8.24
CA TYR A 543 10.42 2.96 -8.21
C TYR A 543 11.45 1.95 -7.69
N ARG A 544 11.15 1.27 -6.58
CA ARG A 544 12.03 0.24 -6.02
C ARG A 544 12.33 -0.87 -7.03
N PHE A 545 11.29 -1.42 -7.67
CA PHE A 545 11.44 -2.48 -8.67
C PHE A 545 12.31 -2.02 -9.85
N ALA A 546 11.98 -0.87 -10.42
CA ALA A 546 12.70 -0.34 -11.57
C ALA A 546 14.17 -0.06 -11.23
N ARG A 547 14.46 0.53 -10.07
CA ARG A 547 15.82 0.80 -9.62
C ARG A 547 16.65 -0.47 -9.42
N GLU A 548 16.09 -1.50 -8.77
CA GLU A 548 16.80 -2.76 -8.54
C GLU A 548 16.98 -3.56 -9.84
N ASP A 549 15.98 -3.50 -10.72
CA ASP A 549 16.09 -4.15 -12.04
C ASP A 549 17.13 -3.50 -12.92
N ARG A 550 17.24 -2.18 -12.92
CA ARG A 550 18.24 -1.47 -13.71
C ARG A 550 19.68 -1.85 -13.34
N LYS A 551 19.92 -2.06 -12.03
CA LYS A 551 21.24 -2.52 -11.57
C LYS A 551 21.62 -3.90 -12.09
N ARG A 552 20.63 -4.79 -12.24
CA ARG A 552 20.81 -6.20 -12.65
C ARG A 552 20.66 -6.40 -14.15
N TYR A 553 19.79 -5.63 -14.78
CA TYR A 553 19.39 -5.76 -16.18
C TYR A 553 19.44 -4.41 -16.90
N PRO A 554 20.63 -3.95 -17.32
CA PRO A 554 20.79 -2.61 -17.90
C PRO A 554 19.95 -2.32 -19.16
N ARG A 555 19.44 -3.39 -19.81
CA ARG A 555 18.61 -3.31 -21.03
C ARG A 555 17.12 -3.56 -20.79
N ILE A 556 16.67 -3.64 -19.55
CA ILE A 556 15.24 -3.76 -19.24
C ILE A 556 14.51 -2.48 -19.59
N LEU A 557 13.36 -2.61 -20.25
CA LEU A 557 12.52 -1.46 -20.61
C LEU A 557 11.78 -0.98 -19.38
N GLN A 558 11.85 0.33 -19.16
CA GLN A 558 11.28 1.03 -18.01
C GLN A 558 10.67 2.35 -18.46
N ALA A 559 9.86 2.95 -17.60
CA ALA A 559 9.41 4.34 -17.71
C ALA A 559 10.30 5.28 -16.87
N GLY A 560 10.09 6.58 -17.02
CA GLY A 560 10.86 7.62 -16.31
C GLY A 560 12.22 7.89 -16.91
N THR A 561 13.08 8.54 -16.10
CA THR A 561 14.45 8.88 -16.49
C THR A 561 15.47 7.89 -15.89
N PRO A 562 16.72 7.91 -16.36
CA PRO A 562 17.78 7.11 -15.74
C PRO A 562 17.96 7.33 -14.23
N GLU A 563 17.73 8.55 -13.76
CA GLU A 563 17.89 8.98 -12.37
C GLU A 563 16.63 8.63 -11.53
N ALA A 564 15.46 8.65 -12.16
CA ALA A 564 14.17 8.36 -11.55
C ALA A 564 13.37 7.31 -12.35
N PRO A 565 13.85 6.07 -12.46
CA PRO A 565 13.15 5.02 -13.19
C PRO A 565 11.94 4.53 -12.40
N TYR A 566 10.87 4.18 -13.10
CA TYR A 566 9.71 3.53 -12.51
C TYR A 566 9.07 2.56 -13.49
N TYR A 567 8.17 1.71 -13.00
CA TYR A 567 7.25 0.93 -13.82
C TYR A 567 5.86 1.54 -13.75
N THR A 568 5.13 1.47 -14.84
CA THR A 568 3.74 1.90 -14.88
C THR A 568 2.93 1.11 -13.84
N ASN A 569 2.11 1.81 -13.07
CA ASN A 569 1.39 1.20 -11.97
C ASN A 569 0.37 0.18 -12.48
N SER A 570 0.36 -1.01 -11.89
CA SER A 570 -0.56 -2.11 -12.18
C SER A 570 -0.72 -2.39 -13.68
N SER A 571 -1.93 -2.24 -14.23
CA SER A 571 -2.26 -2.36 -15.67
C SER A 571 -2.61 -1.01 -16.30
N GLN A 572 -2.21 0.10 -15.68
CA GLN A 572 -2.47 1.43 -16.23
C GLN A 572 -1.70 1.67 -17.55
N LEU A 573 -2.16 2.63 -18.35
CA LEU A 573 -1.37 3.18 -19.44
C LEU A 573 -0.29 4.11 -18.88
N PRO A 574 0.86 4.27 -19.56
CA PRO A 574 1.84 5.29 -19.22
C PRO A 574 1.21 6.68 -19.16
N VAL A 575 1.63 7.48 -18.18
CA VAL A 575 1.18 8.87 -18.08
C VAL A 575 1.53 9.63 -19.37
N GLY A 576 0.56 10.37 -19.91
CA GLY A 576 0.74 11.10 -21.17
C GLY A 576 0.73 10.21 -22.42
N PHE A 577 0.24 8.97 -22.33
CA PHE A 577 0.07 8.10 -23.49
C PHE A 577 -0.94 8.68 -24.49
N THR A 578 -2.07 9.16 -23.99
CA THR A 578 -3.10 9.82 -24.77
C THR A 578 -3.69 10.99 -24.02
N ASP A 579 -4.11 12.02 -24.76
CA ASP A 579 -4.84 13.17 -24.27
C ASP A 579 -6.37 12.99 -24.41
N ASP A 580 -6.81 11.90 -25.08
CA ASP A 580 -8.22 11.56 -25.19
C ASP A 580 -8.67 10.64 -24.03
N PRO A 581 -9.50 11.14 -23.10
CA PRO A 581 -9.98 10.33 -21.98
C PRO A 581 -10.83 9.13 -22.41
N PHE A 582 -11.51 9.19 -23.58
CA PHE A 582 -12.31 8.06 -24.06
C PHE A 582 -11.44 6.97 -24.67
N GLU A 583 -10.36 7.31 -25.37
CA GLU A 583 -9.35 6.33 -25.79
C GLU A 583 -8.74 5.62 -24.58
N ALA A 584 -8.39 6.38 -23.52
CA ALA A 584 -7.90 5.78 -22.28
C ALA A 584 -8.92 4.82 -21.65
N LEU A 585 -10.21 5.18 -21.63
CA LEU A 585 -11.28 4.35 -21.13
C LEU A 585 -11.45 3.07 -21.96
N GLU A 586 -11.46 3.17 -23.28
CA GLU A 586 -11.61 2.01 -24.19
C GLU A 586 -10.44 1.01 -24.03
N LEU A 587 -9.23 1.49 -23.87
CA LEU A 587 -8.05 0.65 -23.67
C LEU A 587 -7.99 -0.01 -22.28
N GLN A 588 -8.62 0.61 -21.27
CA GLN A 588 -8.48 0.21 -19.87
C GLN A 588 -9.69 -0.54 -19.31
N ASP A 589 -10.90 -0.36 -19.84
CA ASP A 589 -12.13 -0.89 -19.24
C ASP A 589 -12.08 -2.38 -18.91
N ALA A 590 -11.70 -3.21 -19.88
CA ALA A 590 -11.62 -4.65 -19.71
C ALA A 590 -10.56 -5.06 -18.67
N LEU A 591 -9.44 -4.35 -18.58
CA LEU A 591 -8.38 -4.59 -17.61
C LEU A 591 -8.83 -4.21 -16.18
N GLN A 592 -9.50 -3.06 -16.04
CA GLN A 592 -10.02 -2.57 -14.77
C GLN A 592 -11.07 -3.51 -14.16
N CYS A 593 -11.89 -4.16 -14.99
CA CYS A 593 -12.88 -5.15 -14.58
C CYS A 593 -12.28 -6.47 -14.05
N LYS A 594 -10.97 -6.73 -14.22
CA LYS A 594 -10.33 -7.96 -13.73
C LYS A 594 -9.96 -7.89 -12.23
N TYR A 595 -9.87 -6.71 -11.66
CA TYR A 595 -9.47 -6.55 -10.27
C TYR A 595 -10.66 -6.79 -9.33
N THR A 596 -10.50 -7.78 -8.44
CA THR A 596 -11.53 -8.15 -7.44
C THR A 596 -11.32 -7.50 -6.10
N GLY A 597 -10.14 -6.91 -5.87
CA GLY A 597 -9.73 -6.28 -4.62
C GLY A 597 -9.67 -4.76 -4.65
N GLY A 598 -9.85 -4.17 -5.82
CA GLY A 598 -9.85 -2.73 -6.00
C GLY A 598 -8.99 -2.27 -7.15
N THR A 599 -9.48 -1.23 -7.78
CA THR A 599 -8.75 -0.49 -8.81
C THR A 599 -9.37 0.89 -8.96
N VAL A 600 -8.63 1.82 -9.53
CA VAL A 600 -9.19 3.08 -10.01
C VAL A 600 -8.51 3.47 -11.31
N LEU A 601 -9.28 3.90 -12.27
CA LEU A 601 -8.74 4.56 -13.43
C LEU A 601 -8.57 6.05 -13.15
N HIS A 602 -7.34 6.54 -13.25
CA HIS A 602 -7.02 7.97 -13.23
C HIS A 602 -7.09 8.50 -14.67
N LEU A 603 -8.08 9.31 -14.95
CA LEU A 603 -8.11 10.09 -16.19
C LEU A 603 -7.26 11.34 -16.00
N TYR A 604 -6.05 11.28 -16.50
CA TYR A 604 -5.15 12.43 -16.52
C TYR A 604 -5.59 13.37 -17.64
N MET A 605 -5.93 14.61 -17.27
CA MET A 605 -6.36 15.63 -18.22
C MET A 605 -5.17 16.49 -18.59
N ALA A 606 -4.80 16.47 -19.86
CA ALA A 606 -3.72 17.34 -20.38
C ALA A 606 -4.08 18.82 -20.28
N GLU A 607 -5.37 19.14 -20.37
CA GLU A 607 -5.91 20.48 -20.29
C GLU A 607 -6.81 20.68 -19.07
N ARG A 608 -6.98 21.93 -18.69
CA ARG A 608 -7.94 22.30 -17.64
C ARG A 608 -9.37 21.99 -18.12
N ILE A 609 -10.15 21.33 -17.26
CA ILE A 609 -11.57 21.14 -17.52
C ILE A 609 -12.28 22.51 -17.46
N SER A 610 -12.94 22.87 -18.55
CA SER A 610 -13.47 24.22 -18.76
C SER A 610 -14.60 24.61 -17.81
N SER A 611 -15.41 23.65 -17.36
CA SER A 611 -16.57 23.90 -16.50
C SER A 611 -17.00 22.66 -15.73
N ALA A 612 -17.80 22.88 -14.68
CA ALA A 612 -18.47 21.80 -13.94
C ALA A 612 -19.34 20.94 -14.86
N GLU A 613 -20.02 21.55 -15.83
CA GLU A 613 -20.90 20.83 -16.77
C GLU A 613 -20.09 19.90 -17.70
N ALA A 614 -18.94 20.36 -18.18
CA ALA A 614 -18.05 19.52 -18.97
C ALA A 614 -17.52 18.33 -18.16
N CYS A 615 -17.14 18.56 -16.90
CA CYS A 615 -16.70 17.51 -15.98
C CYS A 615 -17.83 16.52 -15.68
N LYS A 616 -19.04 17.00 -15.39
CA LYS A 616 -20.25 16.20 -15.18
C LYS A 616 -20.53 15.32 -16.38
N THR A 617 -20.52 15.89 -17.58
CA THR A 617 -20.75 15.16 -18.84
C THR A 617 -19.72 14.07 -19.06
N LEU A 618 -18.44 14.36 -18.82
CA LEU A 618 -17.36 13.38 -18.92
C LEU A 618 -17.60 12.20 -17.97
N VAL A 619 -17.79 12.48 -16.68
CA VAL A 619 -17.97 11.45 -15.64
C VAL A 619 -19.24 10.63 -15.90
N ARG A 620 -20.37 11.30 -16.20
CA ARG A 620 -21.65 10.64 -16.51
C ARG A 620 -21.53 9.73 -17.73
N THR A 621 -20.85 10.19 -18.78
CA THR A 621 -20.65 9.39 -20.00
C THR A 621 -19.73 8.22 -19.73
N ALA A 622 -18.63 8.42 -19.01
CA ALA A 622 -17.69 7.37 -18.66
C ALA A 622 -18.36 6.26 -17.85
N LEU A 623 -19.04 6.61 -16.76
CA LEU A 623 -19.69 5.63 -15.88
C LEU A 623 -20.90 4.94 -16.55
N GLY A 624 -21.59 5.63 -17.48
CA GLY A 624 -22.72 5.05 -18.20
C GLY A 624 -22.34 4.15 -19.38
N ARG A 625 -21.17 4.35 -19.99
CA ARG A 625 -20.72 3.57 -21.16
C ARG A 625 -19.77 2.43 -20.80
N PHE A 626 -18.95 2.62 -19.77
CA PHE A 626 -17.88 1.69 -19.39
C PHE A 626 -18.23 0.96 -18.09
N ARG A 627 -17.64 -0.23 -17.91
CA ARG A 627 -17.91 -1.13 -16.78
C ARG A 627 -16.90 -1.01 -15.67
N LEU A 628 -15.86 -0.18 -15.84
CA LEU A 628 -14.84 0.02 -14.81
C LEU A 628 -15.48 0.40 -13.47
N PRO A 629 -14.97 -0.16 -12.36
CA PRO A 629 -15.64 -0.02 -11.07
C PRO A 629 -15.43 1.34 -10.41
N TYR A 630 -14.27 1.98 -10.65
CA TYR A 630 -13.90 3.27 -10.07
C TYR A 630 -13.23 4.17 -11.09
N LEU A 631 -13.59 5.45 -11.00
CA LEU A 631 -13.04 6.50 -11.84
C LEU A 631 -12.64 7.69 -10.97
N THR A 632 -11.52 8.33 -11.29
CA THR A 632 -11.21 9.68 -10.85
C THR A 632 -10.69 10.51 -12.01
N VAL A 633 -11.00 11.79 -11.99
CA VAL A 633 -10.48 12.75 -12.98
C VAL A 633 -9.35 13.52 -12.31
N THR A 634 -8.18 13.53 -12.92
CA THR A 634 -6.98 14.19 -12.37
C THR A 634 -6.61 15.37 -13.25
N PRO A 635 -7.07 16.60 -12.89
CA PRO A 635 -6.70 17.81 -13.60
C PRO A 635 -5.26 18.20 -13.28
N THR A 636 -4.60 18.90 -14.20
CA THR A 636 -3.27 19.43 -13.98
C THR A 636 -3.36 20.72 -13.16
N PHE A 637 -2.66 20.76 -12.01
CA PHE A 637 -2.54 21.96 -11.18
C PHE A 637 -1.23 21.94 -10.38
N SER A 638 -0.81 23.12 -9.93
CA SER A 638 0.35 23.31 -9.05
C SER A 638 -0.09 23.87 -7.69
N ILE A 639 0.68 23.59 -6.64
CA ILE A 639 0.42 24.14 -5.31
C ILE A 639 1.63 24.97 -4.87
N CYS A 640 1.41 26.27 -4.70
CA CYS A 640 2.39 27.14 -4.09
C CYS A 640 2.29 27.10 -2.55
N PRO A 641 3.39 26.90 -1.80
CA PRO A 641 3.35 26.90 -0.33
C PRO A 641 2.81 28.21 0.29
N ARG A 642 2.92 29.35 -0.44
CA ARG A 642 2.45 30.66 0.02
C ARG A 642 1.08 31.06 -0.53
N HIS A 643 0.81 30.74 -1.80
CA HIS A 643 -0.37 31.22 -2.51
C HIS A 643 -1.43 30.15 -2.77
N GLY A 644 -1.19 28.89 -2.29
CA GLY A 644 -2.11 27.80 -2.45
C GLY A 644 -2.25 27.31 -3.90
N TYR A 645 -3.45 27.03 -4.32
CA TYR A 645 -3.79 26.47 -5.62
C TYR A 645 -3.48 27.42 -6.79
N LEU A 646 -2.86 26.86 -7.82
CA LEU A 646 -2.59 27.47 -9.11
C LEU A 646 -3.08 26.53 -10.21
N ALA A 647 -3.93 26.99 -11.09
CA ALA A 647 -4.42 26.19 -12.22
C ALA A 647 -3.31 26.00 -13.27
N GLY A 648 -3.13 24.75 -13.72
CA GLY A 648 -2.10 24.37 -14.67
C GLY A 648 -0.77 24.00 -14.05
N GLU A 649 0.17 23.58 -14.87
CA GLU A 649 1.52 23.24 -14.46
C GLU A 649 2.39 24.51 -14.41
N HIS A 650 2.97 24.76 -13.25
CA HIS A 650 3.84 25.91 -13.02
C HIS A 650 5.13 25.44 -12.34
N GLU A 651 6.27 25.66 -12.96
CA GLU A 651 7.58 25.42 -12.37
C GLU A 651 7.84 26.40 -11.21
N PHE A 652 7.42 27.65 -11.39
CA PHE A 652 7.48 28.71 -10.38
C PHE A 652 6.09 29.34 -10.19
N CYS A 653 5.82 29.85 -9.00
CA CYS A 653 4.53 30.48 -8.70
C CYS A 653 4.45 31.89 -9.30
N PRO A 654 3.55 32.18 -10.26
CA PRO A 654 3.41 33.49 -10.85
C PRO A 654 3.18 34.64 -9.85
N LYS A 655 2.42 34.34 -8.78
CA LYS A 655 2.16 35.31 -7.70
C LYS A 655 3.41 35.61 -6.86
N CYS A 656 4.28 34.60 -6.62
CA CYS A 656 5.58 34.85 -6.00
C CYS A 656 6.47 35.72 -6.86
N ASP A 657 6.46 35.48 -8.17
CA ASP A 657 7.25 36.25 -9.12
C ASP A 657 6.77 37.71 -9.21
N GLU A 658 5.46 37.95 -9.25
CA GLU A 658 4.86 39.28 -9.15
C GLU A 658 5.26 40.02 -7.87
N GLU A 659 5.20 39.34 -6.71
CA GLU A 659 5.65 39.94 -5.44
C GLU A 659 7.14 40.25 -5.42
N LEU A 660 7.97 39.40 -6.03
CA LEU A 660 9.41 39.67 -6.17
C LEU A 660 9.67 40.89 -7.08
N LEU A 661 8.94 40.99 -8.20
CA LEU A 661 9.03 42.12 -9.11
C LEU A 661 8.57 43.43 -8.45
N GLN A 662 7.48 43.43 -7.68
CA GLN A 662 6.98 44.56 -6.93
C GLN A 662 7.96 45.05 -5.85
N ARG A 663 8.69 44.10 -5.21
CA ARG A 663 9.73 44.43 -4.23
C ARG A 663 11.00 44.95 -4.85
N SER A 664 11.30 44.61 -6.11
CA SER A 664 12.47 45.01 -6.85
C SER A 664 12.28 46.32 -7.62
N THR A 665 11.05 46.87 -7.71
CA THR A 665 10.81 48.22 -8.23
C THR A 665 11.20 49.25 -7.18
N PRO A 666 12.25 50.06 -7.36
CA PRO A 666 12.61 51.09 -6.40
C PRO A 666 11.46 52.08 -6.31
N LYS A 667 10.96 52.32 -5.09
CA LYS A 667 10.05 53.44 -4.83
C LYS A 667 10.81 54.68 -5.32
N SER A 668 10.32 55.28 -6.39
CA SER A 668 10.88 56.56 -6.88
C SER A 668 10.77 57.58 -5.75
N CYS A 669 11.91 57.94 -5.17
CA CYS A 669 12.00 59.08 -4.28
C CYS A 669 11.91 60.35 -5.12
N CYS A 670 10.70 60.69 -5.57
CA CYS A 670 10.36 62.05 -6.00
C CYS A 670 9.78 62.79 -4.80
N GLY A 671 10.66 63.15 -3.85
CA GLY A 671 10.39 64.16 -2.84
C GLY A 671 11.04 65.49 -3.30
N GLY A 672 10.21 66.45 -3.62
CA GLY A 672 10.58 67.72 -4.24
C GLY A 672 11.68 68.51 -3.52
N CYS A 673 12.62 68.98 -4.28
CA CYS A 673 13.33 70.17 -3.98
C CYS A 673 12.56 71.35 -4.63
N GLY A 674 11.79 72.03 -3.80
CA GLY A 674 11.16 73.29 -4.12
C GLY A 674 11.63 74.35 -3.15
N GLY A 675 12.32 75.41 -3.68
CA GLY A 675 12.47 76.70 -3.10
C GLY A 675 13.72 76.95 -2.29
#